data_01b81f1f8259e6bd483043170f15c962
#
_entry.id   01b81f1f8259e6bd483043170f15c962
#
_cell.length_a   1.000
_cell.length_b   1.000
_cell.length_c   1.000
_cell.angle_alpha   90.00
_cell.angle_beta   90.00
_cell.angle_gamma   90.00
#
_symmetry.space_group_name_H-M   'P 1'
#
loop_
_entity.id
_entity.type
_entity.pdbx_description
1 polymer ?
#
loop_
_entity_poly.entity_id
_entity_poly.type
_entity_poly.pdbx_seq_one_letter_code
_entity_poly.pdbx_strand_id
1 'polypeptide(L)'
;MKRSMTNIWLNKIQNQVKLNCSLGFILQHRVTQELRYYHSSINNTQIFASPVKINSVEDLHSTLDTILDLDLFEKAKLSRPDSSWVILEVTNISFYLNKTNFSKLGSPVSIPNYIKKMKCIHTVSYDGHKRYTDNLCFFRCLYLKQNCEHANSVCHCLRKRTCKTAVLDLLHRYTASINASVSPGSFQGVTLHDLPLLEKIFDIRISVYTLEQNKTSKLIYQSFSRSKDHLNLCLVGNHFCYITDLSQFSSCFSCPICSQCFSTKYRLLRHKSSCVKSKSKLKFGSGVFHPPKNIFEKIESMTGITVPDKYRFYPYRATFDIESYLPKSRDKNTPKLTFNTDHVLMSISICSNIPGYEKPFCLISDGDTDALVERFVIYLDHLSSIASKTLLEKVSPFLSELRVLKDQSFAAESKFKHKPWSHPFIYASKGWDTIISQVIDYFSELPVISFNGQRYDINVIRAPLIRYLSKHDQIMFAIKRNNAMKCIKTKHLKFLDITNFIAPGFNYSAFIKAYDCKMEKAVFPYEYFDSLDRLDETNLPPHSAFFSSLRQQNITSEEYLKCCQVWKEHDMKSLRDYLIYYNNLDVLPFLEAIEKQHAIYRVRGIDMFKDGVSEPGLATRSEEHTSELQSPVPI
;
A
#
# COMPACT_ATOMS: atom_id res chain seq x y z
N MET A 1 -14.42 7.96 33.82
CA MET A 1 -13.99 8.29 32.44
C MET A 1 -14.55 9.63 31.98
N LYS A 2 -15.87 9.85 31.82
CA LYS A 2 -16.46 11.11 31.36
C LYS A 2 -15.96 12.32 32.15
N ARG A 3 -16.07 12.29 33.49
CA ARG A 3 -15.64 13.40 34.35
C ARG A 3 -14.16 13.78 34.16
N SER A 4 -13.29 12.78 34.04
CA SER A 4 -11.85 13.01 33.82
C SER A 4 -11.57 13.61 32.44
N MET A 5 -12.22 13.11 31.39
CA MET A 5 -12.06 13.62 30.02
C MET A 5 -12.63 15.04 29.89
N THR A 6 -13.77 15.33 30.52
CA THR A 6 -14.34 16.68 30.57
C THR A 6 -13.40 17.66 31.26
N ASN A 7 -12.79 17.26 32.40
CA ASN A 7 -11.81 18.11 33.08
C ASN A 7 -10.56 18.37 32.22
N ILE A 8 -10.07 17.34 31.48
CA ILE A 8 -8.94 17.52 30.55
C ILE A 8 -9.35 18.47 29.41
N TRP A 9 -10.57 18.33 28.89
CA TRP A 9 -11.09 19.20 27.86
C TRP A 9 -11.15 20.65 28.33
N LEU A 10 -11.80 20.91 29.44
CA LEU A 10 -12.01 22.25 29.99
C LEU A 10 -10.71 22.94 30.40
N ASN A 11 -9.76 22.19 31.00
CA ASN A 11 -8.54 22.76 31.56
C ASN A 11 -7.36 22.82 30.61
N LYS A 12 -7.26 21.91 29.65
CA LYS A 12 -6.05 21.78 28.83
C LYS A 12 -6.26 21.93 27.33
N ILE A 13 -7.47 21.71 26.83
CA ILE A 13 -7.69 21.62 25.40
C ILE A 13 -8.40 22.84 24.85
N GLN A 14 -9.56 23.18 25.39
CA GLN A 14 -10.43 24.34 25.01
C GLN A 14 -10.57 24.61 23.49
N ASN A 15 -10.10 23.69 22.66
CA ASN A 15 -10.05 23.78 21.20
C ASN A 15 -10.58 22.50 20.57
N GLN A 16 -10.92 22.58 19.30
CA GLN A 16 -11.35 21.42 18.53
C GLN A 16 -10.22 20.40 18.41
N VAL A 17 -10.53 19.12 18.63
CA VAL A 17 -9.57 18.02 18.52
C VAL A 17 -10.15 16.88 17.71
N LYS A 18 -9.27 16.01 17.23
CA LYS A 18 -9.61 14.67 16.75
C LYS A 18 -9.33 13.68 17.85
N LEU A 19 -10.35 12.93 18.23
CA LEU A 19 -10.30 11.88 19.24
C LEU A 19 -10.30 10.50 18.58
N ASN A 20 -9.38 9.67 18.98
CA ASN A 20 -9.49 8.21 18.81
C ASN A 20 -9.11 7.55 20.13
N CYS A 21 -9.45 6.30 20.29
CA CYS A 21 -9.02 5.53 21.44
C CYS A 21 -8.69 4.09 21.06
N SER A 22 -7.85 3.47 21.86
CA SER A 22 -7.52 2.06 21.75
C SER A 22 -7.54 1.40 23.13
N LEU A 23 -7.72 0.10 23.13
CA LEU A 23 -7.88 -0.69 24.34
C LEU A 23 -6.67 -1.58 24.58
N GLY A 24 -6.25 -1.67 25.82
CA GLY A 24 -5.38 -2.72 26.30
C GLY A 24 -6.20 -3.77 27.05
N PHE A 25 -5.89 -5.04 26.87
CA PHE A 25 -6.62 -6.13 27.48
C PHE A 25 -5.73 -7.35 27.74
N ILE A 26 -6.14 -8.17 28.70
CA ILE A 26 -5.57 -9.49 28.95
C ILE A 26 -6.38 -10.50 28.14
N LEU A 27 -5.68 -11.30 27.34
CA LEU A 27 -6.21 -12.46 26.66
C LEU A 27 -5.90 -13.72 27.46
N GLN A 28 -6.84 -14.65 27.52
CA GLN A 28 -6.64 -15.98 28.07
C GLN A 28 -6.89 -17.03 26.99
N HIS A 29 -5.98 -17.97 26.86
CA HIS A 29 -6.16 -19.12 25.97
C HIS A 29 -7.11 -20.13 26.60
N ARG A 30 -8.16 -20.54 25.87
CA ARG A 30 -9.26 -21.39 26.40
C ARG A 30 -8.79 -22.76 26.90
N VAL A 31 -7.77 -23.33 26.28
CA VAL A 31 -7.29 -24.69 26.61
C VAL A 31 -6.10 -24.64 27.57
N THR A 32 -5.06 -23.85 27.23
CA THR A 32 -3.81 -23.82 28.00
C THR A 32 -3.86 -22.90 29.21
N GLN A 33 -4.91 -22.06 29.33
CA GLN A 33 -5.05 -21.02 30.36
C GLN A 33 -3.91 -19.97 30.33
N GLU A 34 -3.08 -19.95 29.29
CA GLU A 34 -2.00 -18.99 29.12
C GLU A 34 -2.58 -17.58 29.04
N LEU A 35 -1.94 -16.62 29.72
CA LEU A 35 -2.33 -15.21 29.70
C LEU A 35 -1.41 -14.42 28.78
N ARG A 36 -1.99 -13.53 27.99
CA ARG A 36 -1.24 -12.57 27.16
C ARG A 36 -1.77 -11.17 27.33
N TYR A 37 -0.86 -10.23 27.52
CA TYR A 37 -1.20 -8.82 27.58
C TYR A 37 -1.16 -8.20 26.19
N TYR A 38 -2.24 -7.52 25.85
CA TYR A 38 -2.38 -6.77 24.61
C TYR A 38 -2.37 -5.28 24.93
N HIS A 39 -1.28 -4.60 24.57
CA HIS A 39 -1.13 -3.17 24.85
C HIS A 39 -1.91 -2.32 23.85
N SER A 40 -2.54 -1.25 24.35
CA SER A 40 -3.38 -0.35 23.56
C SER A 40 -2.63 0.38 22.43
N SER A 41 -1.31 0.49 22.48
CA SER A 41 -0.50 1.19 21.48
C SER A 41 0.05 0.31 20.35
N ILE A 42 -0.01 -1.03 20.48
CA ILE A 42 0.80 -1.93 19.64
C ILE A 42 0.06 -2.45 18.42
N ASN A 43 -1.24 -2.52 18.41
CA ASN A 43 -1.96 -3.06 17.24
C ASN A 43 -3.30 -2.34 17.04
N ASN A 44 -3.91 -2.48 15.89
CA ASN A 44 -5.21 -2.00 15.45
C ASN A 44 -6.37 -2.23 16.45
N THR A 45 -6.16 -1.88 17.70
CA THR A 45 -7.16 -1.88 18.77
C THR A 45 -7.91 -0.56 18.82
N GLN A 46 -7.75 0.28 17.79
CA GLN A 46 -8.47 1.54 17.67
C GLN A 46 -9.97 1.26 17.52
N ILE A 47 -10.76 1.93 18.35
CA ILE A 47 -12.22 1.77 18.37
C ILE A 47 -12.84 2.33 17.11
N PHE A 48 -12.35 3.49 16.66
CA PHE A 48 -12.85 4.13 15.44
C PHE A 48 -11.90 3.87 14.27
N ALA A 49 -12.45 3.55 13.11
CA ALA A 49 -11.68 3.37 11.88
C ALA A 49 -10.95 4.67 11.45
N SER A 50 -11.53 5.82 11.78
CA SER A 50 -10.92 7.15 11.66
C SER A 50 -11.19 7.97 12.91
N PRO A 51 -10.28 8.89 13.31
CA PRO A 51 -10.48 9.73 14.47
C PRO A 51 -11.74 10.59 14.37
N VAL A 52 -12.55 10.61 15.42
CA VAL A 52 -13.79 11.39 15.52
C VAL A 52 -13.44 12.82 15.88
N LYS A 53 -14.11 13.76 15.24
CA LYS A 53 -13.93 15.18 15.51
C LYS A 53 -14.78 15.59 16.70
N ILE A 54 -14.20 16.31 17.65
CA ILE A 54 -14.82 16.83 18.85
C ILE A 54 -14.72 18.36 18.83
N ASN A 55 -15.85 19.03 18.75
CA ASN A 55 -15.94 20.48 18.68
C ASN A 55 -16.43 21.10 19.99
N SER A 56 -17.19 20.34 20.77
CA SER A 56 -17.84 20.81 22.02
C SER A 56 -17.75 19.72 23.09
N VAL A 57 -18.13 20.08 24.31
CA VAL A 57 -18.25 19.14 25.43
C VAL A 57 -19.35 18.11 25.15
N GLU A 58 -20.44 18.55 24.50
CA GLU A 58 -21.55 17.69 24.10
C GLU A 58 -21.09 16.62 23.09
N ASP A 59 -20.29 17.00 22.07
CA ASP A 59 -19.68 16.06 21.12
C ASP A 59 -18.79 15.04 21.85
N LEU A 60 -18.00 15.52 22.83
CA LEU A 60 -17.16 14.66 23.65
C LEU A 60 -18.02 13.66 24.43
N HIS A 61 -19.08 14.10 25.09
CA HIS A 61 -19.95 13.23 25.87
C HIS A 61 -20.64 12.19 24.96
N SER A 62 -21.20 12.61 23.83
CA SER A 62 -21.83 11.71 22.85
C SER A 62 -20.84 10.65 22.33
N THR A 63 -19.61 11.06 22.03
CA THR A 63 -18.56 10.14 21.58
C THR A 63 -18.16 9.15 22.68
N LEU A 64 -18.05 9.61 23.93
CA LEU A 64 -17.76 8.75 25.08
C LEU A 64 -18.91 7.78 25.38
N ASP A 65 -20.17 8.20 25.18
CA ASP A 65 -21.33 7.31 25.28
C ASP A 65 -21.26 6.21 24.23
N THR A 66 -20.99 6.57 22.99
CA THR A 66 -20.78 5.59 21.91
C THR A 66 -19.70 4.56 22.26
N ILE A 67 -18.61 4.98 22.93
CA ILE A 67 -17.54 4.06 23.36
C ILE A 67 -18.03 3.15 24.48
N LEU A 68 -18.85 3.66 25.41
CA LEU A 68 -19.38 2.88 26.53
C LEU A 68 -20.45 1.88 26.08
N ASP A 69 -21.25 2.24 25.08
CA ASP A 69 -22.31 1.40 24.52
C ASP A 69 -21.78 0.32 23.58
N LEU A 70 -20.50 0.41 23.17
CA LEU A 70 -19.86 -0.63 22.37
C LEU A 70 -19.65 -1.91 23.19
N ASP A 71 -20.31 -3.00 22.79
CA ASP A 71 -19.93 -4.33 23.26
C ASP A 71 -18.59 -4.74 22.66
N LEU A 72 -17.54 -4.45 23.44
CA LEU A 72 -16.15 -4.70 23.06
C LEU A 72 -15.84 -6.20 22.96
N PHE A 73 -16.53 -7.03 23.74
CA PHE A 73 -16.36 -8.48 23.74
C PHE A 73 -16.98 -9.09 22.49
N GLU A 74 -18.19 -8.67 22.11
CA GLU A 74 -18.81 -9.08 20.84
C GLU A 74 -18.01 -8.60 19.64
N LYS A 75 -17.56 -7.35 19.62
CA LYS A 75 -16.72 -6.84 18.53
C LYS A 75 -15.42 -7.63 18.38
N ALA A 76 -14.79 -8.04 19.49
CA ALA A 76 -13.60 -8.87 19.45
C ALA A 76 -13.88 -10.28 18.93
N LYS A 77 -15.00 -10.88 19.32
CA LYS A 77 -15.45 -12.19 18.79
C LYS A 77 -15.72 -12.14 17.29
N LEU A 78 -16.47 -11.14 16.82
CA LEU A 78 -16.80 -10.97 15.41
C LEU A 78 -15.55 -10.72 14.54
N SER A 79 -14.55 -10.04 15.09
CA SER A 79 -13.31 -9.79 14.37
C SER A 79 -12.38 -11.01 14.31
N ARG A 80 -12.54 -12.00 15.20
CA ARG A 80 -11.75 -13.23 15.27
C ARG A 80 -12.61 -14.42 15.76
N PRO A 81 -13.59 -14.90 15.01
CA PRO A 81 -14.59 -15.87 15.46
C PRO A 81 -13.98 -17.21 15.92
N ASP A 82 -12.91 -17.66 15.26
CA ASP A 82 -12.27 -18.96 15.53
C ASP A 82 -11.09 -18.86 16.51
N SER A 83 -10.93 -17.73 17.21
CA SER A 83 -9.82 -17.54 18.13
C SER A 83 -9.97 -18.42 19.38
N SER A 84 -8.92 -19.19 19.70
CA SER A 84 -8.81 -19.88 20.99
C SER A 84 -8.54 -18.91 22.16
N TRP A 85 -8.32 -17.63 21.88
CA TRP A 85 -8.08 -16.59 22.87
C TRP A 85 -9.36 -15.81 23.14
N VAL A 86 -9.65 -15.59 24.41
CA VAL A 86 -10.76 -14.77 24.89
C VAL A 86 -10.25 -13.57 25.66
N ILE A 87 -10.95 -12.46 25.59
CA ILE A 87 -10.66 -11.30 26.43
C ILE A 87 -11.11 -11.63 27.86
N LEU A 88 -10.16 -11.63 28.77
CA LEU A 88 -10.42 -11.84 30.20
C LEU A 88 -10.82 -10.51 30.87
N GLU A 89 -10.04 -9.45 30.58
CA GLU A 89 -10.21 -8.14 31.20
C GLU A 89 -9.69 -7.03 30.29
N VAL A 90 -10.34 -5.86 30.34
CA VAL A 90 -9.85 -4.61 29.74
C VAL A 90 -9.00 -3.88 30.77
N THR A 91 -7.70 -3.79 30.55
CA THR A 91 -6.74 -3.25 31.51
C THR A 91 -6.62 -1.73 31.45
N ASN A 92 -6.69 -1.16 30.25
CA ASN A 92 -6.59 0.28 30.06
C ASN A 92 -7.27 0.75 28.77
N ILE A 93 -7.54 2.05 28.73
CA ILE A 93 -8.00 2.77 27.53
C ILE A 93 -7.04 3.91 27.30
N SER A 94 -6.45 3.96 26.11
CA SER A 94 -5.61 5.07 25.66
C SER A 94 -6.38 5.99 24.73
N PHE A 95 -6.47 7.28 25.08
CA PHE A 95 -7.09 8.30 24.26
C PHE A 95 -6.02 9.07 23.50
N TYR A 96 -6.20 9.17 22.20
CA TYR A 96 -5.35 9.94 21.30
C TYR A 96 -6.08 11.23 20.92
N LEU A 97 -5.59 12.34 21.45
CA LEU A 97 -6.14 13.68 21.21
C LEU A 97 -5.16 14.45 20.33
N ASN A 98 -5.53 14.66 19.09
CA ASN A 98 -4.75 15.48 18.17
C ASN A 98 -5.38 16.88 18.09
N LYS A 99 -4.68 17.89 18.58
CA LYS A 99 -5.09 19.29 18.36
C LYS A 99 -5.08 19.56 16.85
N THR A 100 -6.20 19.97 16.35
CA THR A 100 -6.28 20.49 14.99
C THR A 100 -6.03 22.00 15.09
N ASN A 101 -4.83 22.42 14.75
CA ASN A 101 -4.53 23.84 14.55
C ASN A 101 -5.27 24.28 13.29
N PHE A 102 -6.47 24.82 13.48
CA PHE A 102 -7.18 25.47 12.39
C PHE A 102 -6.59 26.86 12.21
N SER A 103 -5.68 26.98 11.27
CA SER A 103 -5.24 28.28 10.81
C SER A 103 -6.45 29.03 10.28
N LYS A 104 -6.71 30.22 10.81
CA LYS A 104 -7.70 31.12 10.23
C LYS A 104 -7.24 31.44 8.79
N LEU A 105 -8.18 31.30 7.86
CA LEU A 105 -7.94 31.49 6.45
C LEU A 105 -8.33 32.92 6.08
N GLY A 106 -7.47 33.62 5.38
CA GLY A 106 -7.73 35.00 4.98
C GLY A 106 -6.46 35.85 4.84
N SER A 107 -5.36 35.43 5.44
CA SER A 107 -4.12 36.21 5.42
C SER A 107 -3.57 36.42 4.01
N PRO A 108 -3.04 37.59 3.68
CA PRO A 108 -2.38 37.83 2.41
C PRO A 108 -1.12 36.96 2.31
N VAL A 109 -1.11 36.05 1.34
CA VAL A 109 -0.02 35.10 1.07
C VAL A 109 0.60 35.42 -0.28
N SER A 110 1.91 35.18 -0.42
CA SER A 110 2.56 35.22 -1.73
C SER A 110 2.08 34.01 -2.55
N ILE A 111 1.32 34.27 -3.61
CA ILE A 111 0.80 33.23 -4.48
C ILE A 111 1.92 32.69 -5.37
N PRO A 112 2.18 31.37 -5.38
CA PRO A 112 3.21 30.76 -6.23
C PRO A 112 2.98 31.02 -7.73
N ASN A 113 4.06 31.15 -8.49
CA ASN A 113 4.00 31.46 -9.92
C ASN A 113 3.26 30.42 -10.75
N TYR A 114 3.30 29.13 -10.38
CA TYR A 114 2.59 28.08 -11.09
C TYR A 114 1.07 28.24 -10.97
N ILE A 115 0.57 28.80 -9.85
CA ILE A 115 -0.85 29.13 -9.65
C ILE A 115 -1.22 30.40 -10.42
N LYS A 116 -0.39 31.45 -10.37
CA LYS A 116 -0.64 32.71 -11.10
C LYS A 116 -0.75 32.52 -12.61
N LYS A 117 -0.08 31.51 -13.16
CA LYS A 117 -0.14 31.18 -14.60
C LYS A 117 -1.43 30.48 -15.02
N MET A 118 -2.22 30.00 -14.08
CA MET A 118 -3.49 29.32 -14.42
C MET A 118 -4.62 30.33 -14.63
N LYS A 119 -5.12 30.40 -15.86
CA LYS A 119 -6.18 31.34 -16.25
C LYS A 119 -7.52 31.07 -15.53
N CYS A 120 -7.73 29.86 -15.03
CA CYS A 120 -8.95 29.47 -14.29
C CYS A 120 -8.90 29.79 -12.79
N ILE A 121 -7.77 30.28 -12.26
CA ILE A 121 -7.66 30.68 -10.84
C ILE A 121 -7.51 32.19 -10.77
N HIS A 122 -8.39 32.81 -10.01
CA HIS A 122 -8.35 34.24 -9.76
C HIS A 122 -7.98 34.53 -8.30
N THR A 123 -6.88 35.24 -8.13
CA THR A 123 -6.45 35.70 -6.81
C THR A 123 -7.24 36.93 -6.41
N VAL A 124 -7.80 36.92 -5.21
CA VAL A 124 -8.61 38.03 -4.66
C VAL A 124 -7.84 38.91 -3.70
N SER A 125 -6.52 38.79 -3.70
CA SER A 125 -5.60 39.59 -2.86
C SER A 125 -5.21 40.94 -3.47
N TYR A 126 -5.58 41.17 -4.73
CA TYR A 126 -5.19 42.36 -5.50
C TYR A 126 -6.29 42.73 -6.49
N ASP A 127 -6.63 44.02 -6.57
CA ASP A 127 -7.68 44.52 -7.49
C ASP A 127 -7.14 45.12 -8.80
N GLY A 128 -5.84 45.02 -9.01
CA GLY A 128 -5.16 45.65 -10.16
C GLY A 128 -4.44 46.96 -9.82
N HIS A 129 -4.78 47.60 -8.69
CA HIS A 129 -4.15 48.82 -8.19
C HIS A 129 -3.66 48.67 -6.75
N LYS A 130 -4.48 48.06 -5.89
CA LYS A 130 -4.23 47.96 -4.45
C LYS A 130 -4.21 46.51 -4.00
N ARG A 131 -3.24 46.16 -3.15
CA ARG A 131 -3.22 44.88 -2.42
C ARG A 131 -4.09 44.97 -1.17
N TYR A 132 -4.96 43.99 -0.99
CA TYR A 132 -5.75 43.86 0.22
C TYR A 132 -4.91 43.26 1.35
N THR A 133 -5.04 43.85 2.53
CA THR A 133 -4.34 43.40 3.76
C THR A 133 -5.30 42.82 4.80
N ASP A 134 -6.60 42.81 4.47
CA ASP A 134 -7.66 42.22 5.29
C ASP A 134 -7.82 40.72 5.05
N ASN A 135 -8.58 40.04 5.90
CA ASN A 135 -8.83 38.61 5.86
C ASN A 135 -10.14 38.24 5.15
N LEU A 136 -10.61 39.06 4.20
CA LEU A 136 -11.92 38.94 3.55
C LEU A 136 -11.87 38.15 2.22
N CYS A 137 -10.83 37.36 1.96
CA CYS A 137 -10.67 36.64 0.69
C CYS A 137 -11.84 35.70 0.37
N PHE A 138 -12.43 35.04 1.38
CA PHE A 138 -13.59 34.18 1.18
C PHE A 138 -14.80 34.98 0.64
N PHE A 139 -15.12 36.08 1.28
CA PHE A 139 -16.28 36.91 0.89
C PHE A 139 -16.07 37.58 -0.48
N ARG A 140 -14.83 37.88 -0.86
CA ARG A 140 -14.50 38.31 -2.24
C ARG A 140 -14.71 37.21 -3.26
N CYS A 141 -14.33 35.97 -2.95
CA CYS A 141 -14.58 34.82 -3.82
C CYS A 141 -16.11 34.61 -3.99
N LEU A 142 -16.86 34.72 -2.91
CA LEU A 142 -18.32 34.62 -2.93
C LEU A 142 -18.96 35.72 -3.76
N TYR A 143 -18.54 36.99 -3.55
CA TYR A 143 -18.99 38.14 -4.36
C TYR A 143 -18.71 37.91 -5.86
N LEU A 144 -17.52 37.42 -6.22
CA LEU A 144 -17.18 37.13 -7.62
C LEU A 144 -18.10 36.08 -8.21
N LYS A 145 -18.40 35.01 -7.45
CA LYS A 145 -19.31 33.96 -7.90
C LYS A 145 -20.71 34.50 -8.20
N GLN A 146 -21.20 35.47 -7.39
CA GLN A 146 -22.54 36.04 -7.51
C GLN A 146 -22.64 37.12 -8.61
N ASN A 147 -21.55 37.85 -8.89
CA ASN A 147 -21.59 39.09 -9.68
C ASN A 147 -20.67 39.09 -10.91
N CYS A 148 -19.96 38.02 -11.20
CA CYS A 148 -18.98 37.97 -12.28
C CYS A 148 -19.29 36.82 -13.24
N GLU A 149 -19.93 37.11 -14.35
CA GLU A 149 -20.33 36.09 -15.34
C GLU A 149 -19.17 35.61 -16.20
N HIS A 150 -18.12 36.41 -16.35
CA HIS A 150 -16.99 36.08 -17.25
C HIS A 150 -15.63 36.20 -16.57
N ALA A 151 -14.75 35.21 -16.78
CA ALA A 151 -13.41 35.12 -16.19
C ALA A 151 -12.52 36.36 -16.47
N ASN A 152 -12.68 37.02 -17.61
CA ASN A 152 -11.87 38.18 -17.99
C ASN A 152 -12.23 39.46 -17.26
N SER A 153 -13.34 39.51 -16.51
CA SER A 153 -13.83 40.69 -15.82
C SER A 153 -13.54 40.72 -14.31
N VAL A 154 -12.85 39.71 -13.75
CA VAL A 154 -12.63 39.57 -12.30
C VAL A 154 -11.97 40.82 -11.68
N CYS A 155 -10.88 41.31 -12.26
CA CYS A 155 -10.21 42.52 -11.76
C CYS A 155 -11.11 43.75 -11.85
N HIS A 156 -11.93 43.84 -12.88
CA HIS A 156 -12.91 44.93 -13.02
C HIS A 156 -14.01 44.83 -11.96
N CYS A 157 -14.53 43.65 -11.69
CA CYS A 157 -15.51 43.40 -10.64
C CYS A 157 -14.98 43.78 -9.25
N LEU A 158 -13.74 43.43 -8.92
CA LEU A 158 -13.12 43.75 -7.64
C LEU A 158 -12.88 45.25 -7.44
N ARG A 159 -12.70 46.04 -8.49
CA ARG A 159 -12.51 47.50 -8.44
C ARG A 159 -13.77 48.29 -8.22
N LYS A 160 -14.95 47.73 -8.52
CA LYS A 160 -16.21 48.40 -8.37
C LYS A 160 -16.41 48.82 -6.89
N ARG A 161 -16.90 50.05 -6.68
CA ARG A 161 -17.28 50.55 -5.34
C ARG A 161 -18.30 49.62 -4.69
N THR A 162 -19.20 49.05 -5.50
CA THR A 162 -20.21 48.07 -5.07
C THR A 162 -19.61 46.77 -4.52
N CYS A 163 -18.40 46.36 -4.96
CA CYS A 163 -17.73 45.20 -4.41
C CYS A 163 -17.39 45.38 -2.92
N LYS A 164 -16.87 46.54 -2.55
CA LYS A 164 -16.50 46.83 -1.15
C LYS A 164 -17.68 46.77 -0.22
N THR A 165 -18.81 47.42 -0.60
CA THR A 165 -20.05 47.41 0.19
C THR A 165 -20.65 46.01 0.28
N ALA A 166 -20.77 45.30 -0.82
CA ALA A 166 -21.31 43.94 -0.85
C ALA A 166 -20.47 42.94 -0.03
N VAL A 167 -19.13 43.03 -0.09
CA VAL A 167 -18.23 42.17 0.72
C VAL A 167 -18.41 42.43 2.22
N LEU A 168 -18.64 43.70 2.60
CA LEU A 168 -18.95 44.06 3.99
C LEU A 168 -20.33 43.54 4.42
N ASP A 169 -21.33 43.63 3.57
CA ASP A 169 -22.67 43.07 3.84
C ASP A 169 -22.60 41.53 4.02
N LEU A 170 -21.83 40.83 3.21
CA LEU A 170 -21.61 39.39 3.38
C LEU A 170 -20.94 39.10 4.72
N LEU A 171 -19.95 39.89 5.14
CA LEU A 171 -19.32 39.77 6.45
C LEU A 171 -20.33 40.00 7.56
N HIS A 172 -21.15 41.07 7.48
CA HIS A 172 -22.16 41.36 8.49
C HIS A 172 -23.20 40.25 8.63
N ARG A 173 -23.65 39.66 7.53
CA ARG A 173 -24.57 38.51 7.56
C ARG A 173 -23.94 37.31 8.28
N TYR A 174 -22.66 37.03 8.04
CA TYR A 174 -21.95 35.96 8.71
C TYR A 174 -21.78 36.28 10.22
N THR A 175 -21.28 37.48 10.56
CA THR A 175 -21.04 37.85 11.97
C THR A 175 -22.32 37.92 12.79
N ALA A 176 -23.42 38.36 12.19
CA ALA A 176 -24.74 38.34 12.82
C ALA A 176 -25.20 36.90 13.15
N SER A 177 -24.94 35.93 12.26
CA SER A 177 -25.36 34.55 12.48
C SER A 177 -24.55 33.82 13.57
N ILE A 178 -23.37 34.33 13.92
CA ILE A 178 -22.52 33.79 15.01
C ILE A 178 -22.59 34.67 16.27
N ASN A 179 -23.53 35.64 16.32
CA ASN A 179 -23.71 36.62 17.41
C ASN A 179 -22.39 37.32 17.80
N ALA A 180 -21.54 37.61 16.81
CA ALA A 180 -20.24 38.26 17.04
C ALA A 180 -20.27 39.70 16.47
N SER A 181 -19.87 40.68 17.28
CA SER A 181 -19.61 42.04 16.81
C SER A 181 -18.14 42.16 16.39
N VAL A 182 -17.87 42.00 15.10
CA VAL A 182 -16.50 42.03 14.55
C VAL A 182 -16.41 43.14 13.51
N SER A 183 -15.49 44.10 13.73
CA SER A 183 -15.20 45.11 12.72
C SER A 183 -14.40 44.50 11.55
N PRO A 184 -14.50 45.02 10.33
CA PRO A 184 -13.75 44.49 9.17
C PRO A 184 -12.26 44.47 9.37
N GLY A 185 -11.68 45.41 10.15
CA GLY A 185 -10.25 45.46 10.44
C GLY A 185 -9.78 44.43 11.49
N SER A 186 -10.66 43.98 12.37
CA SER A 186 -10.37 43.00 13.41
C SER A 186 -10.74 41.56 13.00
N PHE A 187 -11.35 41.38 11.84
CA PHE A 187 -11.74 40.06 11.34
C PHE A 187 -10.51 39.19 11.04
N GLN A 188 -10.44 38.03 11.67
CA GLN A 188 -9.28 37.14 11.60
C GLN A 188 -9.37 36.12 10.44
N GLY A 189 -10.44 36.14 9.63
CA GLY A 189 -10.69 35.16 8.57
C GLY A 189 -11.66 34.05 8.99
N VAL A 190 -12.03 33.22 8.03
CA VAL A 190 -12.88 32.04 8.22
C VAL A 190 -12.00 30.81 8.43
N THR A 191 -12.55 29.75 9.03
CA THR A 191 -11.91 28.45 9.11
C THR A 191 -12.58 27.46 8.17
N LEU A 192 -11.97 26.32 7.88
CA LEU A 192 -12.64 25.25 7.13
C LEU A 192 -13.89 24.72 7.85
N HIS A 193 -14.01 24.96 9.15
CA HIS A 193 -15.16 24.54 9.95
C HIS A 193 -16.34 25.49 9.82
N ASP A 194 -16.09 26.76 9.48
CA ASP A 194 -17.14 27.71 9.26
C ASP A 194 -17.85 27.46 7.93
N LEU A 195 -17.24 26.67 7.01
CA LEU A 195 -17.79 26.41 5.68
C LEU A 195 -19.21 25.82 5.71
N PRO A 196 -19.57 24.81 6.54
CA PRO A 196 -20.94 24.30 6.60
C PRO A 196 -21.95 25.36 7.06
N LEU A 197 -21.56 26.26 7.97
CA LEU A 197 -22.39 27.37 8.41
C LEU A 197 -22.54 28.40 7.28
N LEU A 198 -21.43 28.73 6.60
CA LEU A 198 -21.45 29.67 5.47
C LEU A 198 -22.30 29.14 4.30
N GLU A 199 -22.27 27.82 4.04
CA GLU A 199 -23.18 27.18 3.07
C GLU A 199 -24.64 27.39 3.40
N LYS A 200 -24.98 27.24 4.68
CA LYS A 200 -26.36 27.45 5.17
C LYS A 200 -26.78 28.91 5.10
N ILE A 201 -25.89 29.84 5.50
CA ILE A 201 -26.20 31.29 5.52
C ILE A 201 -26.39 31.82 4.10
N PHE A 202 -25.59 31.37 3.14
CA PHE A 202 -25.60 31.92 1.78
C PHE A 202 -26.28 31.02 0.75
N ASP A 203 -26.86 29.91 1.18
CA ASP A 203 -27.48 28.87 0.33
C ASP A 203 -26.60 28.47 -0.87
N ILE A 204 -25.35 28.10 -0.57
CA ILE A 204 -24.37 27.73 -1.55
C ILE A 204 -23.78 26.38 -1.23
N ARG A 205 -23.21 25.71 -2.24
CA ARG A 205 -22.39 24.53 -2.09
C ARG A 205 -20.92 24.92 -2.26
N ILE A 206 -20.05 24.53 -1.35
CA ILE A 206 -18.62 24.89 -1.36
C ILE A 206 -17.77 23.65 -1.59
N SER A 207 -16.76 23.77 -2.45
CA SER A 207 -15.68 22.79 -2.56
C SER A 207 -14.34 23.50 -2.50
N VAL A 208 -13.43 22.98 -1.67
CA VAL A 208 -12.10 23.55 -1.50
C VAL A 208 -11.05 22.56 -1.97
N TYR A 209 -10.17 23.04 -2.81
CA TYR A 209 -9.08 22.28 -3.42
C TYR A 209 -7.72 22.88 -3.05
N THR A 210 -6.66 22.07 -3.11
CA THR A 210 -5.27 22.55 -3.21
C THR A 210 -4.68 22.12 -4.54
N LEU A 211 -3.65 22.83 -4.99
CA LEU A 211 -2.88 22.50 -6.17
C LEU A 211 -1.40 22.36 -5.81
N GLU A 212 -0.84 21.21 -6.09
CA GLU A 212 0.59 20.95 -5.92
C GLU A 212 1.41 21.46 -7.13
N GLN A 213 2.73 21.55 -6.97
CA GLN A 213 3.63 22.02 -8.04
C GLN A 213 3.57 21.14 -9.30
N ASN A 214 3.32 19.85 -9.14
CA ASN A 214 3.13 18.88 -10.22
C ASN A 214 1.76 19.02 -10.92
N LYS A 215 0.97 20.04 -10.60
CA LYS A 215 -0.39 20.31 -11.07
C LYS A 215 -1.44 19.28 -10.64
N THR A 216 -1.15 18.48 -9.65
CA THR A 216 -2.16 17.57 -9.05
C THR A 216 -3.07 18.36 -8.13
N SER A 217 -4.36 18.32 -8.41
CA SER A 217 -5.38 18.94 -7.55
C SER A 217 -5.87 17.94 -6.50
N LYS A 218 -5.96 18.38 -5.25
CA LYS A 218 -6.51 17.58 -4.14
C LYS A 218 -7.72 18.29 -3.55
N LEU A 219 -8.81 17.55 -3.37
CA LEU A 219 -10.00 18.01 -2.68
C LEU A 219 -9.76 17.97 -1.16
N ILE A 220 -9.93 19.12 -0.48
CA ILE A 220 -9.78 19.24 0.99
C ILE A 220 -11.14 19.25 1.68
N TYR A 221 -12.11 19.94 1.07
CA TYR A 221 -13.46 20.07 1.61
C TYR A 221 -14.48 19.93 0.49
N GLN A 222 -15.52 19.15 0.73
CA GLN A 222 -16.67 19.00 -0.15
C GLN A 222 -17.96 19.18 0.62
N SER A 223 -18.81 20.03 0.09
CA SER A 223 -20.16 20.27 0.60
C SER A 223 -21.08 19.08 0.41
N PHE A 224 -21.97 18.88 1.39
CA PHE A 224 -23.13 18.00 1.28
C PHE A 224 -24.43 18.78 0.99
N SER A 225 -24.36 20.11 0.83
CA SER A 225 -25.50 20.95 0.47
C SER A 225 -26.08 20.56 -0.89
N ARG A 226 -27.40 20.64 -1.02
CA ARG A 226 -28.12 20.39 -2.28
C ARG A 226 -28.34 21.65 -3.10
N SER A 227 -27.80 22.81 -2.67
CA SER A 227 -27.88 24.04 -3.43
C SER A 227 -27.36 23.88 -4.85
N LYS A 228 -28.02 24.59 -5.80
CA LYS A 228 -27.61 24.62 -7.19
C LYS A 228 -26.36 25.47 -7.42
N ASP A 229 -26.16 26.49 -6.57
CA ASP A 229 -25.01 27.37 -6.65
C ASP A 229 -23.79 26.74 -6.01
N HIS A 230 -22.72 26.63 -6.81
CA HIS A 230 -21.48 25.95 -6.41
C HIS A 230 -20.29 26.90 -6.48
N LEU A 231 -19.65 27.14 -5.33
CA LEU A 231 -18.45 27.93 -5.17
C LEU A 231 -17.23 27.00 -5.07
N ASN A 232 -16.36 27.04 -6.07
CA ASN A 232 -15.11 26.30 -6.07
C ASN A 232 -13.95 27.21 -5.65
N LEU A 233 -13.18 26.79 -4.67
CA LEU A 233 -12.07 27.55 -4.08
C LEU A 233 -10.76 26.78 -4.17
N CYS A 234 -9.67 27.48 -4.46
CA CYS A 234 -8.32 26.98 -4.32
C CYS A 234 -7.68 27.58 -3.06
N LEU A 235 -7.28 26.73 -2.13
CA LEU A 235 -6.58 27.13 -0.93
C LEU A 235 -5.07 27.15 -1.18
N VAL A 236 -4.43 28.30 -0.96
CA VAL A 236 -3.00 28.53 -1.13
C VAL A 236 -2.45 29.08 0.19
N GLY A 237 -1.75 28.22 0.95
CA GLY A 237 -1.45 28.55 2.34
C GLY A 237 -2.74 28.81 3.13
N ASN A 238 -2.89 30.02 3.65
CA ASN A 238 -4.09 30.47 4.39
C ASN A 238 -4.98 31.41 3.56
N HIS A 239 -4.90 31.39 2.23
CA HIS A 239 -5.61 32.31 1.36
C HIS A 239 -6.50 31.58 0.36
N PHE A 240 -7.75 32.01 0.20
CA PHE A 240 -8.67 31.50 -0.81
C PHE A 240 -8.50 32.24 -2.13
N CYS A 241 -8.42 31.49 -3.21
CA CYS A 241 -8.52 31.97 -4.58
C CYS A 241 -9.79 31.40 -5.23
N TYR A 242 -10.41 32.16 -6.13
CA TYR A 242 -11.64 31.76 -6.81
C TYR A 242 -11.30 30.91 -8.06
N ILE A 243 -11.93 29.73 -8.20
CA ILE A 243 -11.83 28.88 -9.38
C ILE A 243 -13.03 29.13 -10.28
N THR A 244 -12.80 29.64 -11.49
CA THR A 244 -13.84 29.91 -12.49
C THR A 244 -14.16 28.68 -13.33
N ASP A 245 -13.19 27.84 -13.63
CA ASP A 245 -13.34 26.61 -14.42
C ASP A 245 -12.64 25.45 -13.72
N LEU A 246 -13.43 24.62 -13.07
CA LEU A 246 -12.93 23.44 -12.35
C LEU A 246 -12.31 22.40 -13.29
N SER A 247 -12.80 22.32 -14.52
CA SER A 247 -12.28 21.36 -15.50
C SER A 247 -10.87 21.72 -15.95
N GLN A 248 -10.62 23.01 -16.16
CA GLN A 248 -9.25 23.49 -16.45
C GLN A 248 -8.34 23.39 -15.24
N PHE A 249 -8.87 23.65 -14.04
CA PHE A 249 -8.12 23.58 -12.78
C PHE A 249 -7.66 22.16 -12.49
N SER A 250 -8.56 21.18 -12.58
CA SER A 250 -8.27 19.79 -12.26
C SER A 250 -7.68 18.99 -13.44
N SER A 251 -7.55 19.61 -14.61
CA SER A 251 -7.27 18.93 -15.89
C SER A 251 -8.25 17.76 -16.14
N CYS A 252 -9.47 17.89 -15.61
CA CYS A 252 -10.52 16.88 -15.68
C CYS A 252 -11.81 17.54 -16.21
N PHE A 253 -12.30 17.02 -17.31
CA PHE A 253 -13.48 17.52 -18.00
C PHE A 253 -14.67 16.62 -17.69
N SER A 254 -15.59 17.08 -16.85
CA SER A 254 -16.78 16.32 -16.47
C SER A 254 -17.96 16.53 -17.43
N CYS A 255 -18.69 15.46 -17.69
CA CYS A 255 -19.94 15.52 -18.43
C CYS A 255 -21.06 16.10 -17.54
N PRO A 256 -21.75 17.19 -17.95
CA PRO A 256 -22.83 17.76 -17.15
C PRO A 256 -24.08 16.86 -17.06
N ILE A 257 -24.16 15.82 -17.92
CA ILE A 257 -25.32 14.93 -17.99
C ILE A 257 -25.13 13.72 -17.07
N CYS A 258 -23.95 13.06 -17.12
CA CYS A 258 -23.66 11.82 -16.38
C CYS A 258 -22.54 11.94 -15.34
N SER A 259 -21.94 13.12 -15.18
CA SER A 259 -20.80 13.41 -14.29
C SER A 259 -19.52 12.60 -14.55
N GLN A 260 -19.45 11.85 -15.64
CA GLN A 260 -18.25 11.12 -16.03
C GLN A 260 -17.11 12.09 -16.36
N CYS A 261 -15.91 11.82 -15.85
CA CYS A 261 -14.73 12.66 -16.04
C CYS A 261 -13.84 12.16 -17.17
N PHE A 262 -13.27 13.11 -17.92
CA PHE A 262 -12.39 12.87 -19.06
C PHE A 262 -11.12 13.70 -18.92
N SER A 263 -9.99 13.16 -19.32
CA SER A 263 -8.69 13.84 -19.25
C SER A 263 -8.51 14.95 -20.32
N THR A 264 -9.36 15.01 -21.33
CA THR A 264 -9.31 16.04 -22.38
C THR A 264 -10.71 16.49 -22.79
N LYS A 265 -10.80 17.76 -23.20
CA LYS A 265 -12.03 18.34 -23.75
C LYS A 265 -12.55 17.58 -24.97
N TYR A 266 -11.65 17.08 -25.81
CA TYR A 266 -12.00 16.27 -26.99
C TYR A 266 -12.74 14.99 -26.60
N ARG A 267 -12.24 14.24 -25.61
CA ARG A 267 -12.91 13.02 -25.12
C ARG A 267 -14.27 13.32 -24.54
N LEU A 268 -14.41 14.44 -23.81
CA LEU A 268 -15.72 14.90 -23.32
C LEU A 268 -16.67 15.22 -24.47
N LEU A 269 -16.24 15.96 -25.50
CA LEU A 269 -17.09 16.30 -26.64
C LEU A 269 -17.55 15.06 -27.41
N ARG A 270 -16.64 14.10 -27.62
CA ARG A 270 -16.98 12.80 -28.22
C ARG A 270 -17.98 12.00 -27.37
N HIS A 271 -17.82 12.02 -26.05
CA HIS A 271 -18.77 11.39 -25.14
C HIS A 271 -20.15 12.10 -25.17
N LYS A 272 -20.17 13.44 -25.21
CA LYS A 272 -21.44 14.19 -25.22
C LYS A 272 -22.34 13.84 -26.41
N SER A 273 -21.77 13.50 -27.58
CA SER A 273 -22.55 13.09 -28.74
C SER A 273 -23.27 11.75 -28.57
N SER A 274 -22.76 10.90 -27.66
CA SER A 274 -23.30 9.57 -27.36
C SER A 274 -23.88 9.46 -25.94
N CYS A 275 -23.81 10.52 -25.14
CA CYS A 275 -24.32 10.54 -23.78
C CYS A 275 -25.85 10.65 -23.79
N VAL A 276 -26.50 9.53 -23.69
CA VAL A 276 -27.97 9.46 -23.57
C VAL A 276 -28.37 9.94 -22.19
N LYS A 277 -29.38 10.82 -22.09
CA LYS A 277 -30.14 11.15 -20.87
C LYS A 277 -30.89 9.92 -20.37
N SER A 278 -30.25 8.80 -20.16
CA SER A 278 -30.86 7.70 -19.47
C SER A 278 -30.49 7.79 -18.02
N LYS A 279 -31.51 7.69 -17.15
CA LYS A 279 -31.44 7.23 -15.79
C LYS A 279 -30.11 6.53 -15.58
N SER A 280 -29.31 6.95 -14.60
CA SER A 280 -28.09 6.26 -14.22
C SER A 280 -28.42 4.77 -14.11
N LYS A 281 -28.25 4.03 -15.20
CA LYS A 281 -28.06 2.59 -15.10
C LYS A 281 -26.73 2.49 -14.38
N LEU A 282 -26.78 2.25 -13.07
CA LEU A 282 -25.74 1.51 -12.42
C LEU A 282 -25.57 0.26 -13.29
N LYS A 283 -24.64 0.30 -14.22
CA LYS A 283 -24.05 -0.90 -14.75
C LYS A 283 -23.22 -1.44 -13.58
N PHE A 284 -23.84 -2.17 -12.68
CA PHE A 284 -23.20 -3.33 -12.12
C PHE A 284 -22.66 -4.04 -13.34
N GLY A 285 -21.35 -4.36 -13.33
CA GLY A 285 -20.77 -5.07 -14.44
C GLY A 285 -21.72 -6.23 -14.76
N SER A 286 -22.54 -6.06 -15.78
CA SER A 286 -23.52 -7.04 -16.21
C SER A 286 -22.77 -8.04 -17.05
N GLY A 287 -21.94 -8.82 -16.41
CA GLY A 287 -21.22 -9.92 -16.98
C GLY A 287 -20.94 -10.90 -15.86
N VAL A 288 -21.07 -12.16 -16.15
CA VAL A 288 -20.45 -13.21 -15.36
C VAL A 288 -18.99 -12.80 -15.17
N PHE A 289 -18.52 -12.79 -13.92
CA PHE A 289 -17.10 -12.57 -13.64
C PHE A 289 -16.35 -13.69 -14.38
N HIS A 290 -15.48 -13.29 -15.30
CA HIS A 290 -14.57 -14.22 -15.93
C HIS A 290 -13.21 -14.07 -15.26
N PRO A 291 -12.67 -15.14 -14.66
CA PRO A 291 -11.33 -15.11 -14.12
C PRO A 291 -10.33 -14.59 -15.15
N PRO A 292 -9.33 -13.79 -14.76
CA PRO A 292 -8.31 -13.32 -15.69
C PRO A 292 -7.53 -14.51 -16.25
N LYS A 293 -7.61 -14.69 -17.56
CA LYS A 293 -6.90 -15.78 -18.27
C LYS A 293 -5.39 -15.60 -18.15
N ASN A 294 -4.67 -16.68 -17.85
CA ASN A 294 -3.21 -16.70 -17.98
C ASN A 294 -2.79 -16.68 -19.46
N ILE A 295 -1.47 -16.63 -19.70
CA ILE A 295 -0.96 -16.53 -21.07
C ILE A 295 -1.32 -17.76 -21.92
N PHE A 296 -1.32 -18.97 -21.33
CA PHE A 296 -1.63 -20.19 -22.03
C PHE A 296 -3.12 -20.32 -22.35
N GLU A 297 -3.99 -19.97 -21.41
CA GLU A 297 -5.45 -19.90 -21.63
C GLU A 297 -5.83 -18.84 -22.68
N LYS A 298 -5.06 -17.73 -22.74
CA LYS A 298 -5.22 -16.73 -23.81
C LYS A 298 -4.87 -17.31 -25.18
N ILE A 299 -3.74 -18.03 -25.25
CA ILE A 299 -3.31 -18.71 -26.49
C ILE A 299 -4.37 -19.71 -26.93
N GLU A 300 -4.84 -20.57 -26.04
CA GLU A 300 -5.91 -21.54 -26.35
C GLU A 300 -7.19 -20.88 -26.85
N SER A 301 -7.62 -19.81 -26.17
CA SER A 301 -8.84 -19.11 -26.57
C SER A 301 -8.71 -18.37 -27.90
N MET A 302 -7.49 -18.00 -28.30
CA MET A 302 -7.23 -17.30 -29.57
C MET A 302 -7.03 -18.27 -30.75
N THR A 303 -6.37 -19.39 -30.48
CA THR A 303 -5.91 -20.30 -31.53
C THR A 303 -6.73 -21.57 -31.67
N GLY A 304 -7.45 -21.94 -30.60
CA GLY A 304 -8.11 -23.26 -30.50
C GLY A 304 -7.14 -24.42 -30.24
N ILE A 305 -5.85 -24.15 -30.07
CA ILE A 305 -4.83 -25.16 -29.77
C ILE A 305 -4.78 -25.41 -28.27
N THR A 306 -4.77 -26.67 -27.87
CA THR A 306 -4.54 -27.04 -26.46
C THR A 306 -3.06 -27.00 -26.14
N VAL A 307 -2.66 -26.16 -25.18
CA VAL A 307 -1.26 -26.09 -24.72
C VAL A 307 -0.97 -27.32 -23.85
N PRO A 308 0.09 -28.08 -24.17
CA PRO A 308 0.47 -29.25 -23.37
C PRO A 308 0.80 -28.88 -21.92
N ASP A 309 0.37 -29.71 -20.96
CA ASP A 309 0.56 -29.45 -19.51
C ASP A 309 2.03 -29.25 -19.12
N LYS A 310 2.96 -29.91 -19.82
CA LYS A 310 4.40 -29.72 -19.61
C LYS A 310 4.90 -28.29 -19.79
N TYR A 311 4.13 -27.42 -20.47
CA TYR A 311 4.45 -26.01 -20.70
C TYR A 311 3.64 -25.04 -19.83
N ARG A 312 2.62 -25.52 -19.12
CA ARG A 312 1.69 -24.66 -18.36
C ARG A 312 2.25 -24.14 -17.06
N PHE A 313 3.26 -24.82 -16.49
CA PHE A 313 3.80 -24.52 -15.17
C PHE A 313 5.29 -24.26 -15.21
N TYR A 314 5.72 -23.24 -14.50
CA TYR A 314 7.12 -22.91 -14.34
C TYR A 314 7.76 -23.85 -13.29
N PRO A 315 8.77 -24.66 -13.63
CA PRO A 315 9.24 -25.71 -12.72
C PRO A 315 10.25 -25.23 -11.68
N TYR A 316 10.94 -24.10 -11.91
CA TYR A 316 12.07 -23.68 -11.09
C TYR A 316 11.71 -22.55 -10.11
N ARG A 317 12.41 -22.49 -9.00
CA ARG A 317 12.35 -21.44 -8.00
C ARG A 317 13.59 -21.42 -7.13
N ALA A 318 13.83 -20.29 -6.47
CA ALA A 318 14.84 -20.15 -5.46
C ALA A 318 14.21 -19.71 -4.14
N THR A 319 14.74 -20.18 -3.03
CA THR A 319 14.45 -19.68 -1.69
C THR A 319 15.65 -18.94 -1.15
N PHE A 320 15.42 -17.94 -0.29
CA PHE A 320 16.50 -17.27 0.41
C PHE A 320 16.06 -16.87 1.82
N ASP A 321 17.06 -16.76 2.68
CA ASP A 321 16.95 -16.25 4.04
C ASP A 321 18.18 -15.44 4.40
N ILE A 322 18.06 -14.47 5.32
CA ILE A 322 19.19 -13.64 5.75
C ILE A 322 19.39 -13.71 7.24
N GLU A 323 20.66 -13.60 7.64
CA GLU A 323 21.02 -13.37 9.03
C GLU A 323 21.67 -12.00 9.22
N SER A 324 21.35 -11.39 10.36
CA SER A 324 21.89 -10.08 10.73
C SER A 324 22.35 -10.07 12.17
N TYR A 325 23.35 -9.25 12.48
CA TYR A 325 23.77 -8.99 13.84
C TYR A 325 23.41 -7.57 14.28
N LEU A 326 23.49 -7.34 15.57
CA LEU A 326 23.08 -6.11 16.24
C LEU A 326 24.32 -5.43 16.86
N PRO A 327 25.04 -4.56 16.12
CA PRO A 327 26.18 -3.87 16.68
C PRO A 327 25.74 -3.00 17.86
N LYS A 328 26.59 -2.84 18.88
CA LYS A 328 26.33 -1.93 19.97
C LYS A 328 26.14 -0.52 19.43
N SER A 329 24.98 0.06 19.68
CA SER A 329 24.58 1.36 19.14
C SER A 329 25.61 2.44 19.46
N ARG A 330 26.11 3.15 18.45
CA ARG A 330 26.77 4.43 18.59
C ARG A 330 25.73 5.54 18.36
N ASP A 331 25.47 6.30 19.42
CA ASP A 331 24.74 7.57 19.52
C ASP A 331 24.00 8.12 18.26
N LYS A 332 22.89 7.51 17.89
CA LYS A 332 21.92 8.13 16.97
C LYS A 332 20.65 8.56 17.71
N ASN A 333 20.77 8.79 19.02
CA ASN A 333 19.63 9.15 19.84
C ASN A 333 19.22 10.60 19.62
N THR A 334 17.93 10.80 19.38
CA THR A 334 17.32 12.13 19.38
C THR A 334 16.51 12.31 20.67
N PRO A 335 16.20 13.55 21.09
CA PRO A 335 15.41 13.79 22.31
C PRO A 335 14.03 13.12 22.31
N LYS A 336 13.56 12.63 21.15
CA LYS A 336 12.25 12.01 20.99
C LYS A 336 12.28 10.54 20.58
N LEU A 337 13.45 10.00 20.22
CA LEU A 337 13.57 8.65 19.69
C LEU A 337 14.93 8.06 20.08
N THR A 338 14.90 6.93 20.75
CA THR A 338 16.08 6.13 21.07
C THR A 338 16.15 4.98 20.07
N PHE A 339 17.24 4.91 19.31
CA PHE A 339 17.54 3.76 18.46
C PHE A 339 18.34 2.76 19.31
N ASN A 340 17.80 1.56 19.48
CA ASN A 340 18.51 0.54 20.24
C ASN A 340 19.69 -0.01 19.46
N THR A 341 19.47 -0.32 18.16
CA THR A 341 20.52 -0.80 17.26
C THR A 341 20.03 -0.81 15.80
N ASP A 342 20.96 -0.85 14.85
CA ASP A 342 20.69 -1.11 13.43
C ASP A 342 20.94 -2.61 13.15
N HIS A 343 20.09 -3.25 12.33
CA HIS A 343 20.36 -4.58 11.83
C HIS A 343 21.41 -4.52 10.72
N VAL A 344 22.56 -5.16 10.92
CA VAL A 344 23.63 -5.24 9.92
C VAL A 344 23.66 -6.63 9.32
N LEU A 345 23.58 -6.72 8.01
CA LEU A 345 23.53 -7.97 7.27
C LEU A 345 24.81 -8.78 7.47
N MET A 346 24.67 -10.04 7.87
CA MET A 346 25.76 -10.95 8.16
C MET A 346 25.90 -12.03 7.09
N SER A 347 24.80 -12.62 6.67
CA SER A 347 24.81 -13.63 5.61
C SER A 347 23.49 -13.66 4.83
N ILE A 348 23.55 -14.26 3.64
CA ILE A 348 22.38 -14.60 2.81
C ILE A 348 22.55 -16.03 2.34
N SER A 349 21.62 -16.93 2.68
CA SER A 349 21.56 -18.27 2.14
C SER A 349 20.54 -18.38 1.02
N ILE A 350 20.86 -19.15 0.00
CA ILE A 350 20.02 -19.39 -1.18
C ILE A 350 19.99 -20.91 -1.44
N CYS A 351 18.81 -21.42 -1.78
CA CYS A 351 18.62 -22.77 -2.27
C CYS A 351 17.70 -22.75 -3.49
N SER A 352 17.89 -23.64 -4.45
CA SER A 352 17.09 -23.69 -5.66
C SER A 352 16.83 -25.15 -6.08
N ASN A 353 15.71 -25.39 -6.77
CA ASN A 353 15.44 -26.69 -7.39
C ASN A 353 15.94 -26.77 -8.86
N ILE A 354 16.81 -25.85 -9.27
CA ILE A 354 17.46 -25.90 -10.58
C ILE A 354 18.54 -27.01 -10.55
N PRO A 355 18.57 -27.95 -11.51
CA PRO A 355 19.54 -29.02 -11.54
C PRO A 355 20.99 -28.54 -11.41
N GLY A 356 21.72 -29.09 -10.44
CA GLY A 356 23.10 -28.71 -10.08
C GLY A 356 23.20 -27.59 -9.05
N TYR A 357 22.06 -27.00 -8.59
CA TYR A 357 22.00 -25.92 -7.62
C TYR A 357 21.05 -26.23 -6.44
N GLU A 358 20.83 -27.53 -6.17
CA GLU A 358 19.94 -28.01 -5.11
C GLU A 358 20.55 -27.91 -3.71
N LYS A 359 21.89 -27.77 -3.65
CA LYS A 359 22.58 -27.56 -2.37
C LYS A 359 22.48 -26.09 -1.95
N PRO A 360 22.17 -25.81 -0.69
CA PRO A 360 22.20 -24.45 -0.18
C PRO A 360 23.56 -23.79 -0.37
N PHE A 361 23.55 -22.53 -0.76
CA PHE A 361 24.73 -21.70 -0.93
C PHE A 361 24.62 -20.46 -0.05
N CYS A 362 25.58 -20.26 0.84
CA CYS A 362 25.59 -19.15 1.79
C CYS A 362 26.66 -18.12 1.43
N LEU A 363 26.23 -16.89 1.24
CA LEU A 363 27.08 -15.72 1.08
C LEU A 363 27.29 -15.06 2.44
N ILE A 364 28.52 -14.75 2.81
CA ILE A 364 28.88 -14.09 4.07
C ILE A 364 29.37 -12.67 3.79
N SER A 365 29.01 -11.76 4.69
CA SER A 365 29.44 -10.36 4.67
C SER A 365 30.94 -10.25 5.00
N ASP A 366 31.58 -9.36 4.31
CA ASP A 366 32.95 -8.88 4.61
C ASP A 366 32.94 -7.47 5.25
N GLY A 367 31.76 -7.00 5.66
CA GLY A 367 31.51 -5.68 6.23
C GLY A 367 30.81 -4.72 5.26
N ASP A 368 30.80 -5.02 3.97
CA ASP A 368 30.09 -4.23 2.96
C ASP A 368 28.74 -4.89 2.59
N THR A 369 27.65 -4.31 3.11
CA THR A 369 26.28 -4.76 2.81
C THR A 369 25.93 -4.59 1.33
N ASP A 370 26.40 -3.51 0.68
CA ASP A 370 26.11 -3.27 -0.74
C ASP A 370 26.78 -4.36 -1.61
N ALA A 371 28.02 -4.66 -1.34
CA ALA A 371 28.77 -5.73 -2.05
C ALA A 371 28.16 -7.12 -1.81
N LEU A 372 27.69 -7.41 -0.60
CA LEU A 372 27.01 -8.68 -0.32
C LEU A 372 25.69 -8.81 -1.10
N VAL A 373 24.87 -7.77 -1.11
CA VAL A 373 23.61 -7.77 -1.86
C VAL A 373 23.85 -7.81 -3.37
N GLU A 374 24.90 -7.16 -3.86
CA GLU A 374 25.32 -7.27 -5.26
C GLU A 374 25.65 -8.73 -5.62
N ARG A 375 26.51 -9.42 -4.84
CA ARG A 375 26.82 -10.85 -5.02
C ARG A 375 25.57 -11.73 -4.99
N PHE A 376 24.62 -11.42 -4.10
CA PHE A 376 23.34 -12.11 -4.00
C PHE A 376 22.54 -11.99 -5.29
N VAL A 377 22.36 -10.78 -5.82
CA VAL A 377 21.58 -10.58 -7.05
C VAL A 377 22.29 -11.18 -8.26
N ILE A 378 23.61 -11.04 -8.37
CA ILE A 378 24.41 -11.68 -9.44
C ILE A 378 24.20 -13.21 -9.43
N TYR A 379 24.19 -13.84 -8.24
CA TYR A 379 23.94 -15.26 -8.13
C TYR A 379 22.53 -15.65 -8.57
N LEU A 380 21.50 -14.86 -8.18
CA LEU A 380 20.13 -15.07 -8.62
C LEU A 380 19.95 -14.87 -10.14
N ASP A 381 20.62 -13.89 -10.73
CA ASP A 381 20.62 -13.66 -12.18
C ASP A 381 21.27 -14.83 -12.93
N HIS A 382 22.35 -15.39 -12.37
CA HIS A 382 22.97 -16.59 -12.89
C HIS A 382 22.00 -17.78 -12.87
N LEU A 383 21.32 -18.02 -11.73
CA LEU A 383 20.29 -19.07 -11.62
C LEU A 383 19.14 -18.84 -12.63
N SER A 384 18.67 -17.62 -12.74
CA SER A 384 17.62 -17.26 -13.70
C SER A 384 18.04 -17.49 -15.14
N SER A 385 19.28 -17.16 -15.49
CA SER A 385 19.83 -17.38 -16.83
C SER A 385 19.88 -18.87 -17.20
N ILE A 386 20.33 -19.72 -16.27
CA ILE A 386 20.37 -21.18 -16.47
C ILE A 386 18.95 -21.73 -16.62
N ALA A 387 18.04 -21.36 -15.70
CA ALA A 387 16.65 -21.77 -15.76
C ALA A 387 15.98 -21.36 -17.09
N SER A 388 16.16 -20.10 -17.47
CA SER A 388 15.62 -19.55 -18.71
C SER A 388 16.14 -20.27 -19.95
N LYS A 389 17.47 -20.46 -20.05
CA LYS A 389 18.09 -21.17 -21.17
C LYS A 389 17.52 -22.58 -21.30
N THR A 390 17.52 -23.35 -20.20
CA THR A 390 17.02 -24.72 -20.18
C THR A 390 15.54 -24.81 -20.57
N LEU A 391 14.72 -23.85 -20.09
CA LEU A 391 13.30 -23.86 -20.38
C LEU A 391 12.99 -23.40 -21.80
N LEU A 392 13.65 -22.34 -22.29
CA LEU A 392 13.44 -21.86 -23.65
C LEU A 392 13.87 -22.89 -24.69
N GLU A 393 14.92 -23.69 -24.43
CA GLU A 393 15.28 -24.86 -25.25
C GLU A 393 14.13 -25.89 -25.26
N LYS A 394 13.57 -26.23 -24.10
CA LYS A 394 12.47 -27.19 -23.98
C LYS A 394 11.18 -26.73 -24.64
N VAL A 395 10.84 -25.42 -24.59
CA VAL A 395 9.63 -24.84 -25.18
C VAL A 395 9.83 -24.35 -26.62
N SER A 396 11.04 -24.46 -27.17
CA SER A 396 11.36 -24.03 -28.52
C SER A 396 10.41 -24.59 -29.59
N PRO A 397 10.00 -25.89 -29.55
CA PRO A 397 9.03 -26.40 -30.54
C PRO A 397 7.68 -25.66 -30.46
N PHE A 398 7.19 -25.40 -29.25
CA PHE A 398 5.95 -24.66 -29.03
C PHE A 398 6.06 -23.20 -29.50
N LEU A 399 7.19 -22.52 -29.22
CA LEU A 399 7.43 -21.16 -29.72
C LEU A 399 7.51 -21.13 -31.25
N SER A 400 8.05 -22.16 -31.87
CA SER A 400 8.09 -22.27 -33.33
C SER A 400 6.69 -22.44 -33.93
N GLU A 401 5.84 -23.26 -33.29
CA GLU A 401 4.44 -23.40 -33.68
C GLU A 401 3.68 -22.06 -33.58
N LEU A 402 3.86 -21.32 -32.47
CA LEU A 402 3.26 -19.98 -32.33
C LEU A 402 3.73 -18.99 -33.40
N ARG A 403 4.99 -19.07 -33.86
CA ARG A 403 5.50 -18.24 -34.95
C ARG A 403 4.87 -18.61 -36.29
N VAL A 404 4.72 -19.89 -36.57
CA VAL A 404 4.01 -20.37 -37.77
C VAL A 404 2.58 -19.87 -37.80
N LEU A 405 1.86 -19.95 -36.69
CA LEU A 405 0.49 -19.43 -36.58
C LEU A 405 0.43 -17.91 -36.77
N LYS A 406 1.41 -17.19 -36.23
CA LYS A 406 1.57 -15.75 -36.49
C LYS A 406 1.68 -15.48 -37.98
N ASP A 407 2.59 -16.18 -38.68
CA ASP A 407 2.82 -15.99 -40.11
C ASP A 407 1.58 -16.33 -40.96
N GLN A 408 0.88 -17.41 -40.59
CA GLN A 408 -0.40 -17.77 -41.20
C GLN A 408 -1.48 -16.69 -40.98
N SER A 409 -1.53 -16.09 -39.80
CA SER A 409 -2.45 -15.00 -39.48
C SER A 409 -2.15 -13.77 -40.33
N PHE A 410 -0.89 -13.41 -40.52
CA PHE A 410 -0.47 -12.30 -41.42
C PHE A 410 -0.78 -12.60 -42.88
N ALA A 411 -0.57 -13.82 -43.37
CA ALA A 411 -0.91 -14.21 -44.71
C ALA A 411 -2.42 -14.15 -44.98
N ALA A 412 -3.24 -14.54 -44.01
CA ALA A 412 -4.68 -14.39 -44.05
C ALA A 412 -5.13 -12.91 -44.06
N GLU A 413 -4.53 -12.07 -43.21
CA GLU A 413 -4.82 -10.63 -43.15
C GLU A 413 -4.51 -9.93 -44.47
N SER A 414 -3.42 -10.30 -45.15
CA SER A 414 -3.05 -9.71 -46.45
C SER A 414 -4.07 -9.99 -47.55
N LYS A 415 -4.80 -11.10 -47.48
CA LYS A 415 -5.87 -11.46 -48.44
C LYS A 415 -7.18 -10.69 -48.19
N PHE A 416 -7.38 -10.12 -47.00
CA PHE A 416 -8.61 -9.42 -46.61
C PHE A 416 -8.49 -7.89 -46.55
N LYS A 417 -7.49 -7.30 -47.21
CA LYS A 417 -7.20 -5.85 -47.21
C LYS A 417 -8.37 -4.91 -47.61
N HIS A 418 -9.47 -5.43 -48.05
CA HIS A 418 -10.62 -4.64 -48.55
C HIS A 418 -11.89 -4.69 -47.70
N LYS A 419 -11.88 -5.33 -46.50
CA LYS A 419 -13.02 -5.23 -45.57
C LYS A 419 -12.57 -4.76 -44.21
N PRO A 420 -12.71 -3.45 -43.89
CA PRO A 420 -12.38 -2.92 -42.60
C PRO A 420 -13.41 -3.36 -41.54
N TRP A 421 -12.95 -3.64 -40.35
CA TRP A 421 -13.67 -3.56 -39.06
C TRP A 421 -14.45 -4.74 -38.52
N SER A 422 -14.60 -5.87 -39.18
CA SER A 422 -15.47 -6.94 -38.67
C SER A 422 -14.86 -8.34 -38.49
N HIS A 423 -13.58 -8.54 -38.75
CA HIS A 423 -12.97 -9.88 -38.68
C HIS A 423 -12.09 -10.08 -37.40
N PRO A 424 -12.33 -11.13 -36.57
CA PRO A 424 -11.52 -11.44 -35.39
C PRO A 424 -10.02 -11.60 -35.68
N PHE A 425 -9.66 -12.05 -36.88
CA PHE A 425 -8.27 -12.25 -37.34
C PHE A 425 -7.43 -10.98 -37.44
N ILE A 426 -8.02 -9.81 -37.71
CA ILE A 426 -7.26 -8.55 -37.84
C ILE A 426 -6.76 -8.04 -36.50
N TYR A 427 -7.50 -8.31 -35.41
CA TYR A 427 -7.06 -8.00 -34.06
C TYR A 427 -6.02 -9.00 -33.55
N ALA A 428 -6.02 -10.24 -34.04
CA ALA A 428 -5.10 -11.29 -33.64
C ALA A 428 -3.67 -11.00 -34.12
N SER A 429 -3.48 -10.50 -35.34
CA SER A 429 -2.14 -10.29 -35.90
C SER A 429 -1.29 -9.29 -35.11
N LYS A 430 -1.88 -8.20 -34.62
CA LYS A 430 -1.19 -7.19 -33.80
C LYS A 430 -0.84 -7.66 -32.37
N GLY A 431 -1.46 -8.71 -31.89
CA GLY A 431 -1.25 -9.26 -30.55
C GLY A 431 -0.18 -10.35 -30.48
N TRP A 432 0.20 -10.97 -31.61
CA TRP A 432 1.08 -12.13 -31.63
C TRP A 432 2.48 -11.89 -31.04
N ASP A 433 3.12 -10.78 -31.41
CA ASP A 433 4.44 -10.45 -30.87
C ASP A 433 4.41 -10.24 -29.36
N THR A 434 3.33 -9.60 -28.88
CA THR A 434 3.10 -9.42 -27.44
C THR A 434 2.91 -10.76 -26.73
N ILE A 435 2.16 -11.69 -27.33
CA ILE A 435 1.90 -13.02 -26.75
C ILE A 435 3.17 -13.84 -26.72
N ILE A 436 3.91 -13.90 -27.84
CA ILE A 436 5.19 -14.62 -27.91
C ILE A 436 6.19 -14.04 -26.90
N SER A 437 6.28 -12.71 -26.80
CA SER A 437 7.10 -12.05 -25.78
C SER A 437 6.66 -12.42 -24.35
N GLN A 438 5.36 -12.44 -24.07
CA GLN A 438 4.84 -12.84 -22.76
C GLN A 438 5.14 -14.30 -22.42
N VAL A 439 5.14 -15.21 -23.41
CA VAL A 439 5.55 -16.61 -23.20
C VAL A 439 7.04 -16.68 -22.88
N ILE A 440 7.88 -15.94 -23.60
CA ILE A 440 9.32 -15.86 -23.34
C ILE A 440 9.57 -15.28 -21.94
N ASP A 441 8.90 -14.18 -21.59
CA ASP A 441 9.01 -13.55 -20.28
C ASP A 441 8.55 -14.48 -19.15
N TYR A 442 7.49 -15.28 -19.39
CA TYR A 442 7.04 -16.29 -18.44
C TYR A 442 8.13 -17.30 -18.10
N PHE A 443 8.87 -17.80 -19.10
CA PHE A 443 9.94 -18.77 -18.91
C PHE A 443 11.29 -18.14 -18.53
N SER A 444 11.42 -16.84 -18.60
CA SER A 444 12.65 -16.11 -18.25
C SER A 444 12.66 -15.56 -16.83
N GLU A 445 11.52 -15.51 -16.15
CA GLU A 445 11.38 -14.96 -14.81
C GLU A 445 11.46 -16.05 -13.74
N LEU A 446 12.49 -16.01 -12.91
CA LEU A 446 12.67 -16.92 -11.76
C LEU A 446 11.95 -16.37 -10.52
N PRO A 447 11.01 -17.13 -9.91
CA PRO A 447 10.47 -16.81 -8.59
C PRO A 447 11.53 -17.01 -7.50
N VAL A 448 11.71 -15.98 -6.65
CA VAL A 448 12.63 -15.95 -5.51
C VAL A 448 11.80 -15.71 -4.25
N ILE A 449 11.79 -16.67 -3.33
CA ILE A 449 10.79 -16.74 -2.27
C ILE A 449 11.45 -16.69 -0.91
N SER A 450 10.94 -15.88 0.00
CA SER A 450 11.35 -15.82 1.41
C SER A 450 10.18 -16.13 2.35
N PHE A 451 10.50 -16.43 3.61
CA PHE A 451 9.51 -16.59 4.68
C PHE A 451 9.47 -15.32 5.54
N ASN A 452 8.38 -14.57 5.50
CA ASN A 452 8.19 -13.28 6.19
C ASN A 452 9.18 -12.17 5.77
N GLY A 453 9.89 -12.37 4.66
CA GLY A 453 10.90 -11.43 4.16
C GLY A 453 10.33 -10.07 3.77
N GLN A 454 9.05 -9.99 3.42
CA GLN A 454 8.38 -8.71 3.13
C GLN A 454 8.42 -7.72 4.30
N ARG A 455 8.56 -8.21 5.54
CA ARG A 455 8.58 -7.39 6.75
C ARG A 455 9.99 -7.24 7.34
N TYR A 456 10.88 -8.19 7.10
CA TYR A 456 12.22 -8.22 7.67
C TYR A 456 13.32 -8.25 6.60
N ASP A 457 13.56 -9.37 5.94
CA ASP A 457 14.72 -9.57 5.07
C ASP A 457 14.82 -8.52 3.97
N ILE A 458 13.75 -8.34 3.21
CA ILE A 458 13.70 -7.32 2.16
C ILE A 458 13.86 -5.89 2.73
N ASN A 459 13.42 -5.63 3.95
CA ASN A 459 13.61 -4.29 4.54
C ASN A 459 15.06 -4.05 4.96
N VAL A 460 15.79 -5.07 5.43
CA VAL A 460 17.22 -4.98 5.76
C VAL A 460 18.03 -4.69 4.51
N ILE A 461 17.80 -5.43 3.42
CA ILE A 461 18.55 -5.30 2.16
C ILE A 461 17.92 -4.32 1.16
N ARG A 462 16.80 -3.67 1.50
CA ARG A 462 15.98 -2.90 0.54
C ARG A 462 16.75 -1.81 -0.22
N ALA A 463 17.54 -1.02 0.50
CA ALA A 463 18.23 0.11 -0.13
C ALA A 463 19.27 -0.36 -1.15
N PRO A 464 20.22 -1.26 -0.81
CA PRO A 464 21.17 -1.81 -1.78
C PRO A 464 20.47 -2.64 -2.88
N LEU A 465 19.46 -3.45 -2.55
CA LEU A 465 18.71 -4.26 -3.53
C LEU A 465 18.06 -3.39 -4.61
N ILE A 466 17.28 -2.38 -4.20
CA ILE A 466 16.61 -1.49 -5.16
C ILE A 466 17.63 -0.68 -5.96
N ARG A 467 18.72 -0.23 -5.33
CA ARG A 467 19.81 0.50 -6.01
C ARG A 467 20.43 -0.35 -7.11
N TYR A 468 20.77 -1.59 -6.79
CA TYR A 468 21.37 -2.52 -7.76
C TYR A 468 20.39 -2.85 -8.89
N LEU A 469 19.17 -3.27 -8.57
CA LEU A 469 18.15 -3.62 -9.55
C LEU A 469 17.80 -2.44 -10.48
N SER A 470 17.71 -1.22 -9.94
CA SER A 470 17.43 -0.03 -10.76
C SER A 470 18.56 0.31 -11.73
N LYS A 471 19.79 -0.09 -11.43
CA LYS A 471 20.97 0.19 -12.26
C LYS A 471 21.21 -0.90 -13.32
N HIS A 472 21.00 -2.17 -12.98
CA HIS A 472 21.41 -3.32 -13.77
C HIS A 472 20.24 -4.10 -14.37
N ASP A 473 19.04 -3.95 -13.85
CA ASP A 473 17.82 -4.57 -14.36
C ASP A 473 16.67 -3.56 -14.34
N GLN A 474 15.60 -3.85 -15.03
CA GLN A 474 14.42 -2.99 -15.06
C GLN A 474 13.39 -3.49 -14.05
N ILE A 475 13.16 -2.72 -12.99
CA ILE A 475 12.04 -2.98 -12.09
C ILE A 475 10.73 -2.69 -12.84
N MET A 476 9.99 -3.74 -13.17
CA MET A 476 8.72 -3.64 -13.88
C MET A 476 7.61 -3.13 -12.95
N PHE A 477 7.54 -3.68 -11.73
CA PHE A 477 6.68 -3.18 -10.67
C PHE A 477 7.14 -3.65 -9.29
N ALA A 478 6.72 -2.90 -8.26
CA ALA A 478 6.87 -3.28 -6.87
C ALA A 478 5.56 -3.01 -6.11
N ILE A 479 5.11 -4.01 -5.34
CA ILE A 479 3.90 -3.91 -4.53
C ILE A 479 4.30 -3.73 -3.09
N LYS A 480 4.00 -2.55 -2.53
CA LYS A 480 4.25 -2.20 -1.14
C LYS A 480 2.94 -1.88 -0.43
N ARG A 481 2.74 -2.45 0.75
CA ARG A 481 1.64 -2.10 1.63
C ARG A 481 2.20 -1.78 3.02
N ASN A 482 2.05 -0.53 3.46
CA ASN A 482 2.72 -0.01 4.65
C ASN A 482 4.26 -0.19 4.52
N ASN A 483 4.88 -0.90 5.46
CA ASN A 483 6.32 -1.22 5.42
C ASN A 483 6.63 -2.59 4.83
N ALA A 484 5.62 -3.37 4.43
CA ALA A 484 5.81 -4.69 3.84
C ALA A 484 5.94 -4.61 2.32
N MET A 485 7.02 -5.14 1.77
CA MET A 485 7.29 -5.26 0.34
C MET A 485 6.77 -6.61 -0.15
N LYS A 486 5.54 -6.64 -0.66
CA LYS A 486 4.84 -7.89 -1.04
C LYS A 486 5.39 -8.57 -2.28
N CYS A 487 5.87 -7.79 -3.23
CA CYS A 487 6.47 -8.28 -4.46
C CYS A 487 7.40 -7.23 -5.04
N ILE A 488 8.53 -7.67 -5.57
CA ILE A 488 9.39 -6.88 -6.48
C ILE A 488 9.56 -7.73 -7.73
N LYS A 489 9.16 -7.21 -8.87
CA LYS A 489 9.29 -7.89 -10.16
C LYS A 489 10.21 -7.11 -11.08
N THR A 490 11.23 -7.79 -11.56
CA THR A 490 12.09 -7.34 -12.65
C THR A 490 11.79 -8.14 -13.92
N LYS A 491 12.61 -8.00 -14.94
CA LYS A 491 12.51 -8.81 -16.15
C LYS A 491 12.84 -10.28 -15.89
N HIS A 492 13.79 -10.56 -14.99
CA HIS A 492 14.37 -11.90 -14.79
C HIS A 492 14.07 -12.51 -13.43
N LEU A 493 13.72 -11.68 -12.43
CA LEU A 493 13.48 -12.10 -11.05
C LEU A 493 12.13 -11.63 -10.55
N LYS A 494 11.48 -12.46 -9.73
CA LYS A 494 10.24 -12.11 -9.03
C LYS A 494 10.36 -12.47 -7.56
N PHE A 495 10.65 -11.47 -6.73
CA PHE A 495 10.72 -11.62 -5.28
C PHE A 495 9.33 -11.71 -4.68
N LEU A 496 9.07 -12.73 -3.92
CA LEU A 496 7.78 -13.03 -3.28
C LEU A 496 8.00 -13.46 -1.83
N ASP A 497 6.93 -13.36 -1.05
CA ASP A 497 6.89 -13.85 0.32
C ASP A 497 5.82 -14.92 0.44
N ILE A 498 6.18 -16.10 0.96
CA ILE A 498 5.25 -17.21 1.12
C ILE A 498 4.10 -16.86 2.07
N THR A 499 4.31 -15.93 3.02
CA THR A 499 3.26 -15.49 3.94
C THR A 499 2.08 -14.78 3.25
N ASN A 500 2.24 -14.41 1.99
CA ASN A 500 1.12 -13.93 1.16
C ASN A 500 0.21 -15.07 0.67
N PHE A 501 0.65 -16.34 0.76
CA PHE A 501 -0.02 -17.54 0.25
C PHE A 501 -0.40 -18.52 1.35
N ILE A 502 -0.29 -18.15 2.60
CA ILE A 502 -0.66 -18.96 3.76
C ILE A 502 -1.55 -18.17 4.72
N ALA A 503 -2.26 -18.89 5.58
CA ALA A 503 -3.13 -18.27 6.58
C ALA A 503 -2.32 -17.41 7.57
N PRO A 504 -2.87 -16.27 8.01
CA PRO A 504 -2.23 -15.43 9.01
C PRO A 504 -1.96 -16.20 10.31
N GLY A 505 -0.76 -16.00 10.87
CA GLY A 505 -0.37 -16.63 12.15
C GLY A 505 0.46 -17.92 12.01
N PHE A 506 0.66 -18.42 10.80
CA PHE A 506 1.66 -19.46 10.57
C PHE A 506 3.06 -18.90 10.79
N ASN A 507 3.83 -19.56 11.64
CA ASN A 507 5.27 -19.34 11.73
C ASN A 507 6.03 -20.35 10.86
N TYR A 508 7.34 -20.14 10.70
CA TYR A 508 8.19 -21.00 9.88
C TYR A 508 8.10 -22.48 10.25
N SER A 509 8.27 -22.81 11.53
CA SER A 509 8.22 -24.20 12.01
C SER A 509 6.86 -24.87 11.76
N ALA A 510 5.76 -24.11 11.94
CA ALA A 510 4.42 -24.63 11.64
C ALA A 510 4.23 -24.86 10.14
N PHE A 511 4.80 -24.00 9.29
CA PHE A 511 4.77 -24.17 7.84
C PHE A 511 5.52 -25.43 7.39
N ILE A 512 6.77 -25.59 7.84
CA ILE A 512 7.60 -26.76 7.52
C ILE A 512 6.94 -28.05 7.97
N LYS A 513 6.38 -28.07 9.19
CA LYS A 513 5.67 -29.21 9.76
C LYS A 513 4.37 -29.54 9.02
N ALA A 514 3.63 -28.53 8.54
CA ALA A 514 2.39 -28.72 7.81
C ALA A 514 2.59 -29.49 6.48
N TYR A 515 3.79 -29.40 5.91
CA TYR A 515 4.18 -30.12 4.69
C TYR A 515 5.06 -31.34 4.97
N ASP A 516 5.12 -31.80 6.21
CA ASP A 516 5.84 -33.02 6.62
C ASP A 516 7.32 -33.03 6.17
N CYS A 517 8.01 -31.91 6.38
CA CYS A 517 9.45 -31.77 6.13
C CYS A 517 10.22 -32.07 7.41
N LYS A 518 11.29 -32.89 7.31
CA LYS A 518 11.93 -33.56 8.45
C LYS A 518 12.98 -32.75 9.21
N MET A 519 13.35 -31.54 8.77
CA MET A 519 14.41 -30.81 9.44
C MET A 519 13.87 -29.93 10.57
N GLU A 520 14.54 -29.99 11.72
CA GLU A 520 14.27 -29.13 12.88
C GLU A 520 15.07 -27.83 12.76
N LYS A 521 14.50 -26.73 13.23
CA LYS A 521 15.21 -25.47 13.31
C LYS A 521 16.30 -25.54 14.36
N ALA A 522 17.55 -25.21 14.00
CA ALA A 522 18.66 -25.08 14.93
C ALA A 522 18.53 -23.80 15.79
N VAL A 523 19.39 -23.65 16.76
CA VAL A 523 19.45 -22.50 17.66
C VAL A 523 20.68 -21.67 17.33
N PHE A 524 20.54 -20.35 17.30
CA PHE A 524 21.61 -19.43 16.98
C PHE A 524 21.75 -18.35 18.07
N PRO A 525 22.98 -17.99 18.50
CA PRO A 525 23.22 -17.03 19.56
C PRO A 525 23.25 -15.58 19.03
N TYR A 526 22.10 -15.07 18.59
CA TYR A 526 22.00 -13.74 17.93
C TYR A 526 22.60 -12.59 18.71
N GLU A 527 22.38 -12.54 20.02
CA GLU A 527 22.84 -11.44 20.87
C GLU A 527 24.33 -11.50 21.21
N TYR A 528 24.95 -12.64 20.92
CA TYR A 528 26.40 -12.82 21.05
C TYR A 528 27.16 -12.10 19.92
N PHE A 529 26.55 -12.01 18.74
CA PHE A 529 27.15 -11.36 17.59
C PHE A 529 26.96 -9.86 17.66
N ASP A 530 28.00 -9.14 18.07
CA ASP A 530 28.08 -7.68 18.10
C ASP A 530 29.03 -7.11 17.01
N SER A 531 29.81 -7.97 16.38
CA SER A 531 30.69 -7.66 15.23
C SER A 531 30.90 -8.88 14.33
N LEU A 532 31.39 -8.65 13.12
CA LEU A 532 31.76 -9.75 12.20
C LEU A 532 33.00 -10.52 12.65
N ASP A 533 33.86 -9.93 13.49
CA ASP A 533 35.05 -10.60 14.01
C ASP A 533 34.72 -11.86 14.81
N ARG A 534 33.53 -11.93 15.40
CA ARG A 534 33.01 -13.13 16.08
C ARG A 534 32.94 -14.35 15.18
N LEU A 535 32.81 -14.16 13.87
CA LEU A 535 32.75 -15.27 12.91
C LEU A 535 34.06 -16.10 12.84
N ASP A 536 35.17 -15.51 13.23
CA ASP A 536 36.49 -16.16 13.20
C ASP A 536 36.83 -16.88 14.51
N GLU A 537 35.95 -16.81 15.52
CA GLU A 537 36.09 -17.58 16.75
C GLU A 537 36.03 -19.08 16.47
N THR A 538 36.98 -19.82 17.02
CA THR A 538 37.18 -21.23 16.73
C THR A 538 36.43 -22.19 17.65
N ASN A 539 35.68 -21.68 18.60
CA ASN A 539 34.91 -22.45 19.57
C ASN A 539 33.44 -22.01 19.58
N LEU A 540 32.54 -22.99 19.81
CA LEU A 540 31.15 -22.67 20.06
C LEU A 540 31.04 -21.83 21.35
N PRO A 541 30.26 -20.72 21.35
CA PRO A 541 30.07 -19.87 22.53
C PRO A 541 29.47 -20.67 23.69
N PRO A 542 29.74 -20.27 24.94
CA PRO A 542 29.17 -20.94 26.12
C PRO A 542 27.65 -20.85 26.13
N HIS A 543 26.99 -21.76 26.84
CA HIS A 543 25.54 -21.81 26.97
C HIS A 543 24.91 -20.45 27.31
N SER A 544 25.56 -19.65 28.16
CA SER A 544 25.09 -18.32 28.57
C SER A 544 25.00 -17.31 27.41
N ALA A 545 25.77 -17.53 26.33
CA ALA A 545 25.76 -16.66 25.14
C ALA A 545 24.50 -16.83 24.26
N PHE A 546 23.72 -17.86 24.52
CA PHE A 546 22.46 -18.12 23.80
C PHE A 546 21.25 -17.48 24.51
N PHE A 547 21.47 -16.60 25.49
CA PHE A 547 20.39 -15.87 26.15
C PHE A 547 19.68 -14.96 25.16
N SER A 548 18.37 -14.97 25.20
CA SER A 548 17.53 -14.07 24.40
C SER A 548 16.87 -13.02 25.30
N SER A 549 17.25 -11.77 25.15
CA SER A 549 16.63 -10.64 25.84
C SER A 549 15.16 -10.45 25.45
N LEU A 550 14.81 -10.82 24.22
CA LEU A 550 13.43 -10.78 23.73
C LEU A 550 12.53 -11.80 24.45
N ARG A 551 13.05 -13.00 24.70
CA ARG A 551 12.33 -14.09 25.38
C ARG A 551 12.56 -14.10 26.89
N GLN A 552 13.54 -13.34 27.40
CA GLN A 552 13.98 -13.31 28.79
C GLN A 552 14.36 -14.71 29.33
N GLN A 553 14.92 -15.56 28.46
CA GLN A 553 15.34 -16.91 28.80
C GLN A 553 16.52 -17.35 27.93
N ASN A 554 17.26 -18.31 28.44
CA ASN A 554 18.29 -19.01 27.72
C ASN A 554 17.69 -20.24 26.99
N ILE A 555 18.44 -20.83 26.08
CA ILE A 555 18.12 -22.14 25.53
C ILE A 555 18.24 -23.22 26.60
N THR A 556 17.58 -24.35 26.40
CA THR A 556 17.69 -25.48 27.31
C THR A 556 19.07 -26.14 27.22
N SER A 557 19.46 -26.86 28.29
CA SER A 557 20.74 -27.62 28.26
C SER A 557 20.74 -28.68 27.15
N GLU A 558 19.58 -29.26 26.82
CA GLU A 558 19.44 -30.23 25.75
C GLU A 558 19.66 -29.59 24.38
N GLU A 559 19.10 -28.38 24.14
CA GLU A 559 19.33 -27.61 22.91
C GLU A 559 20.81 -27.24 22.75
N TYR A 560 21.47 -26.83 23.83
CA TYR A 560 22.91 -26.54 23.80
C TYR A 560 23.76 -27.79 23.50
N LEU A 561 23.43 -28.95 24.09
CA LEU A 561 24.10 -30.20 23.78
C LEU A 561 23.94 -30.58 22.29
N LYS A 562 22.78 -30.37 21.72
CA LYS A 562 22.57 -30.51 20.25
C LYS A 562 23.48 -29.59 19.45
N CYS A 563 23.62 -28.32 19.85
CA CYS A 563 24.57 -27.40 19.18
C CYS A 563 26.01 -27.94 19.25
N CYS A 564 26.44 -28.43 20.41
CA CYS A 564 27.77 -29.02 20.57
C CYS A 564 27.95 -30.31 19.73
N GLN A 565 26.91 -31.12 19.62
CA GLN A 565 26.90 -32.31 18.79
C GLN A 565 27.05 -31.96 17.30
N VAL A 566 26.22 -31.05 16.80
CA VAL A 566 26.25 -30.54 15.41
C VAL A 566 27.60 -29.95 15.09
N TRP A 567 28.20 -29.15 15.99
CA TRP A 567 29.53 -28.59 15.82
C TRP A 567 30.59 -29.67 15.57
N LYS A 568 30.52 -30.75 16.34
CA LYS A 568 31.45 -31.90 16.19
C LYS A 568 31.16 -32.73 14.95
N GLU A 569 29.92 -33.06 14.67
CA GLU A 569 29.51 -33.89 13.52
C GLU A 569 29.89 -33.25 12.19
N HIS A 570 29.78 -31.92 12.08
CA HIS A 570 30.16 -31.19 10.87
C HIS A 570 31.62 -30.71 10.86
N ASP A 571 32.43 -31.10 11.84
CA ASP A 571 33.86 -30.74 11.97
C ASP A 571 34.08 -29.22 11.81
N MET A 572 33.19 -28.41 12.42
CA MET A 572 33.21 -26.95 12.29
C MET A 572 34.45 -26.36 12.93
N LYS A 573 35.10 -25.44 12.23
CA LYS A 573 36.36 -24.80 12.64
C LYS A 573 36.18 -23.42 13.21
N SER A 574 35.05 -22.75 12.86
CA SER A 574 34.76 -21.38 13.29
C SER A 574 33.26 -21.16 13.39
N LEU A 575 32.87 -20.04 14.04
CA LEU A 575 31.47 -19.62 14.07
C LEU A 575 30.92 -19.26 12.68
N ARG A 576 31.81 -19.01 11.72
CA ARG A 576 31.45 -18.86 10.32
C ARG A 576 30.83 -20.14 9.76
N ASP A 577 31.39 -21.30 10.08
CA ASP A 577 30.87 -22.62 9.66
C ASP A 577 29.49 -22.86 10.31
N TYR A 578 29.36 -22.47 11.58
CA TYR A 578 28.10 -22.60 12.31
C TYR A 578 27.02 -21.68 11.74
N LEU A 579 27.35 -20.44 11.36
CA LEU A 579 26.45 -19.51 10.68
C LEU A 579 26.00 -20.08 9.33
N ILE A 580 26.93 -20.58 8.51
CA ILE A 580 26.60 -21.20 7.22
C ILE A 580 25.63 -22.37 7.40
N TYR A 581 25.95 -23.26 8.34
CA TYR A 581 25.07 -24.38 8.68
C TYR A 581 23.69 -23.90 9.09
N TYR A 582 23.62 -22.98 10.04
CA TYR A 582 22.38 -22.45 10.57
C TYR A 582 21.50 -21.80 9.49
N ASN A 583 22.05 -20.86 8.73
CA ASN A 583 21.32 -20.14 7.70
C ASN A 583 20.88 -21.08 6.54
N ASN A 584 21.68 -22.09 6.23
CA ASN A 584 21.32 -23.10 5.22
C ASN A 584 20.13 -23.98 5.64
N LEU A 585 19.92 -24.18 6.95
CA LEU A 585 18.75 -24.93 7.46
C LEU A 585 17.42 -24.19 7.21
N ASP A 586 17.46 -22.87 7.07
CA ASP A 586 16.26 -22.09 6.84
C ASP A 586 15.82 -22.05 5.37
N VAL A 587 16.64 -22.47 4.41
CA VAL A 587 16.33 -22.40 2.97
C VAL A 587 15.99 -23.75 2.34
N LEU A 588 16.60 -24.87 2.75
CA LEU A 588 16.39 -26.17 2.13
C LEU A 588 15.03 -26.80 2.49
N PRO A 589 14.65 -26.97 3.78
CA PRO A 589 13.33 -27.48 4.14
C PRO A 589 12.21 -26.56 3.68
N PHE A 590 12.49 -25.27 3.57
CA PHE A 590 11.57 -24.29 3.06
C PHE A 590 11.29 -24.52 1.57
N LEU A 591 12.31 -24.80 0.78
CA LEU A 591 12.16 -25.16 -0.63
C LEU A 591 11.31 -26.41 -0.79
N GLU A 592 11.58 -27.46 0.00
CA GLU A 592 10.80 -28.72 -0.02
C GLU A 592 9.31 -28.48 0.32
N ALA A 593 9.03 -27.68 1.35
CA ALA A 593 7.66 -27.35 1.74
C ALA A 593 6.92 -26.57 0.64
N ILE A 594 7.61 -25.62 0.00
CA ILE A 594 7.07 -24.86 -1.12
C ILE A 594 6.77 -25.75 -2.32
N GLU A 595 7.62 -26.74 -2.61
CA GLU A 595 7.41 -27.71 -3.69
C GLU A 595 6.10 -28.50 -3.47
N LYS A 596 5.89 -28.98 -2.25
CA LYS A 596 4.66 -29.70 -1.88
C LYS A 596 3.43 -28.80 -1.97
N GLN A 597 3.54 -27.53 -1.50
CA GLN A 597 2.45 -26.57 -1.62
C GLN A 597 2.14 -26.26 -3.08
N HIS A 598 3.14 -25.96 -3.89
CA HIS A 598 2.98 -25.69 -5.31
C HIS A 598 2.30 -26.84 -6.06
N ALA A 599 2.62 -28.09 -5.70
CA ALA A 599 1.98 -29.26 -6.28
C ALA A 599 0.45 -29.28 -6.07
N ILE A 600 -0.03 -28.80 -4.90
CA ILE A 600 -1.48 -28.69 -4.60
C ILE A 600 -2.17 -27.69 -5.56
N TYR A 601 -1.53 -26.57 -5.86
CA TYR A 601 -2.09 -25.57 -6.79
C TYR A 601 -2.06 -26.06 -8.24
N ARG A 602 -1.03 -26.82 -8.62
CA ARG A 602 -0.92 -27.41 -9.97
C ARG A 602 -2.10 -28.32 -10.30
N VAL A 603 -2.59 -29.10 -9.35
CA VAL A 603 -3.78 -29.97 -9.54
C VAL A 603 -5.02 -29.11 -9.91
N ARG A 604 -5.05 -27.86 -9.49
CA ARG A 604 -6.11 -26.88 -9.81
C ARG A 604 -5.82 -26.04 -11.07
N GLY A 605 -4.77 -26.36 -11.81
CA GLY A 605 -4.38 -25.60 -13.01
C GLY A 605 -3.77 -24.24 -12.73
N ILE A 606 -3.32 -23.96 -11.50
CA ILE A 606 -2.78 -22.66 -11.09
C ILE A 606 -1.27 -22.77 -10.87
N ASP A 607 -0.50 -21.88 -11.51
CA ASP A 607 0.90 -21.65 -11.14
C ASP A 607 0.98 -20.61 -10.03
N MET A 608 1.18 -21.08 -8.81
CA MET A 608 1.10 -20.28 -7.59
C MET A 608 1.95 -18.99 -7.65
N PHE A 609 3.15 -19.06 -8.21
CA PHE A 609 4.09 -17.94 -8.21
C PHE A 609 4.08 -17.11 -9.49
N LYS A 610 3.50 -17.64 -10.57
CA LYS A 610 3.37 -16.94 -11.84
C LYS A 610 2.02 -16.25 -11.99
N ASP A 611 0.96 -16.92 -11.57
CA ASP A 611 -0.42 -16.45 -11.76
C ASP A 611 -0.86 -15.40 -10.74
N GLY A 612 -0.14 -15.26 -9.62
CA GLY A 612 -0.48 -14.30 -8.59
C GLY A 612 0.70 -13.82 -7.74
N VAL A 613 0.41 -13.02 -6.74
CA VAL A 613 1.36 -12.53 -5.72
C VAL A 613 0.84 -12.78 -4.31
N SER A 614 -0.33 -13.38 -4.18
CA SER A 614 -0.97 -13.69 -2.90
C SER A 614 -2.15 -14.63 -3.09
N GLU A 615 -2.53 -15.36 -2.03
CA GLU A 615 -3.69 -16.24 -1.99
C GLU A 615 -5.01 -15.58 -2.47
N PRO A 616 -5.39 -14.38 -2.00
CA PRO A 616 -6.58 -13.72 -2.54
C PRO A 616 -6.50 -13.42 -4.04
N GLY A 617 -5.29 -13.19 -4.57
CA GLY A 617 -5.09 -12.99 -6.01
C GLY A 617 -5.28 -14.29 -6.81
N LEU A 618 -4.88 -15.43 -6.25
CA LEU A 618 -5.08 -16.75 -6.86
C LEU A 618 -6.53 -17.19 -6.78
N ALA A 619 -7.21 -16.92 -5.66
CA ALA A 619 -8.63 -17.25 -5.46
C ALA A 619 -9.55 -16.64 -6.53
N THR A 620 -9.18 -15.48 -7.09
CA THR A 620 -9.94 -14.87 -8.20
C THR A 620 -9.91 -15.68 -9.49
N ARG A 621 -9.02 -16.67 -9.59
CA ARG A 621 -8.89 -17.56 -10.76
C ARG A 621 -9.54 -18.92 -10.56
N SER A 622 -9.87 -19.28 -9.33
CA SER A 622 -10.54 -20.53 -9.02
C SER A 622 -12.03 -20.47 -9.37
N GLU A 623 -12.51 -21.35 -10.21
CA GLU A 623 -13.94 -21.43 -10.56
C GLU A 623 -14.82 -21.77 -9.36
N GLU A 624 -14.32 -22.51 -8.39
CA GLU A 624 -15.05 -22.87 -7.16
C GLU A 624 -15.46 -21.63 -6.35
N HIS A 625 -14.57 -20.63 -6.22
CA HIS A 625 -14.88 -19.40 -5.51
C HIS A 625 -15.82 -18.46 -6.30
N THR A 626 -15.81 -18.51 -7.62
CA THR A 626 -16.73 -17.71 -8.44
C THR A 626 -18.15 -18.25 -8.39
N SER A 627 -18.35 -19.56 -8.23
CA SER A 627 -19.68 -20.16 -8.08
C SER A 627 -20.29 -19.89 -6.69
N GLU A 628 -19.50 -19.86 -5.62
CA GLU A 628 -19.97 -19.52 -4.27
C GLU A 628 -20.36 -18.04 -4.13
N LEU A 629 -19.62 -17.13 -4.77
CA LEU A 629 -19.94 -15.70 -4.81
C LEU A 629 -21.17 -15.37 -5.67
N GLN A 630 -21.60 -16.29 -6.54
CA GLN A 630 -22.76 -16.14 -7.42
C GLN A 630 -24.03 -16.78 -6.84
N SER A 631 -23.94 -17.57 -5.78
CA SER A 631 -25.11 -18.04 -5.07
C SER A 631 -25.74 -16.87 -4.33
N PRO A 632 -26.96 -16.44 -4.67
CA PRO A 632 -27.69 -15.49 -3.85
C PRO A 632 -27.97 -16.19 -2.52
N VAL A 633 -27.28 -15.81 -1.47
CA VAL A 633 -27.73 -16.15 -0.12
C VAL A 633 -29.06 -15.43 0.07
N PRO A 634 -30.17 -16.14 0.26
CA PRO A 634 -31.42 -15.47 0.61
C PRO A 634 -31.21 -14.85 1.99
N ILE A 635 -31.35 -13.52 2.04
CA ILE A 635 -31.43 -12.75 3.28
C ILE A 635 -32.72 -13.12 4.00
#